data_265c808c5e2537d1c767470643391f8f
#
_entry.id   265c808c5e2537d1c767470643391f8f
#
_cell.length_a   1.000
_cell.length_b   1.000
_cell.length_c   1.000
_cell.angle_alpha   90.00
_cell.angle_beta   90.00
_cell.angle_gamma   90.00
#
_symmetry.space_group_name_H-M   'P 1'
#
loop_
_entity.id
_entity.type
_entity.pdbx_description
1 polymer ?
#
loop_
_entity_poly.entity_id
_entity_poly.type
_entity_poly.pdbx_seq_one_letter_code
_entity_poly.pdbx_strand_id
1 'polypeptide(L)'
;VPGGSVRPGAIERAALVGYRHDERMPSLTQAEAVRRAALLAVESYAVELDLTRGDEVFGSVSRIRFRCAAPGESTFVELTGEPVAATLNGAPIDLAYADNRLALPPLAADNELVVTAEGAYTHSGEGLHRAVDPADGQVYLCGSSSPDNAQRIFACFDQPDLKATVTLTVTAPADWTVLGNGSGTRSAPDAGSSPDAGGAPGTGGGAGAVARWEFEPVGPMSVYLFTVCAGTFHSVYREHDGITYGWHCRASLADHLDEQADELFELTERTMDWYQRTFAMRYPFGGKYDQVFVPEFLFGAMENIGCVTVRDEWLYRSAVPDSERQLRAMVIAHEMAHMWFGDLVTLRWWDDLWLNESFAEFLGFRVVGEVSSYTDAWGFFSVFRKIPGYRADQGPATHPVAPTDVPDVAHGLLNIDSISYPKGASALRQLAALLGEDTFFAGLRAYFLRYAYRNATLADLIGTMSEVGGVDLTAWADRWLRTTGVDVLTARTELDADGRYSSVEVARSAPAGGPVRPHRIRVGWYAATGEHDSVPVTLPDTDDAAVAVPELVGRPAADLLLLNDADLTFARVDLAPAELDRLGELLPTMPDAASRAVVWTNAWELVRAGRWPAERFVALAAAALPAEPSPGVPPSVLRLCEQAADTYLPPERRDATLHRLAGLARALLSGPHRLLAASVLARCAVTDDELALLTAWLRGEQVPDGVPVDAELRWAILARLVTVGLAGTAEIEAELAADHTAAGEVAATRCRAALPSPAAKQAAWQLLMADRSISNRHLAAVGEGFWRPEHAALTDGYVPRYFAELPGTAAWRSPGLLLVAVGFGYPSTAVSERTARLGADLLARDDLAPMLRRKVVEADHEIRIALAARAAAVAPVRGR
;
A
#
# COMPACT_ATOMS: atom_id res chain seq x y z
N VAL A 1 34.06 2.73 -46.65
CA VAL A 1 33.39 3.84 -47.29
C VAL A 1 32.61 3.32 -48.49
N PRO A 2 31.33 3.63 -48.69
CA PRO A 2 30.51 4.82 -48.44
C PRO A 2 29.28 4.56 -47.59
N GLY A 3 28.80 5.37 -46.77
CA GLY A 3 28.10 6.64 -46.93
C GLY A 3 26.64 6.44 -47.34
N GLY A 4 25.72 6.10 -46.38
CA GLY A 4 24.28 6.10 -46.59
C GLY A 4 23.62 7.04 -45.59
N SER A 5 23.13 8.16 -46.12
CA SER A 5 22.40 9.21 -45.42
C SER A 5 21.09 8.69 -44.82
N VAL A 6 20.94 8.66 -43.55
CA VAL A 6 19.65 8.51 -42.85
C VAL A 6 18.87 9.82 -43.01
N ARG A 7 17.70 9.73 -43.60
CA ARG A 7 16.79 10.88 -43.77
C ARG A 7 16.22 11.29 -42.41
N PRO A 8 16.20 12.57 -42.07
CA PRO A 8 15.58 13.07 -40.84
C PRO A 8 14.05 13.13 -41.04
N GLY A 9 13.37 12.09 -40.64
CA GLY A 9 11.90 12.04 -40.73
C GLY A 9 11.24 11.13 -39.70
N ALA A 10 12.02 10.23 -39.13
CA ALA A 10 11.50 9.30 -38.11
C ALA A 10 11.69 9.82 -36.67
N ILE A 11 12.69 10.67 -36.44
CA ILE A 11 12.99 11.23 -35.10
C ILE A 11 12.04 12.40 -34.76
N GLU A 12 11.51 13.10 -35.77
CA GLU A 12 10.53 14.19 -35.53
C GLU A 12 9.11 13.69 -35.23
N ARG A 13 8.72 12.49 -35.64
CA ARG A 13 7.41 11.91 -35.30
C ARG A 13 7.38 11.31 -33.89
N ALA A 14 8.47 10.72 -33.42
CA ALA A 14 8.59 10.24 -32.05
C ALA A 14 8.59 11.37 -31.00
N ALA A 15 8.99 12.59 -31.39
CA ALA A 15 8.95 13.77 -30.53
C ALA A 15 7.56 14.44 -30.46
N LEU A 16 6.60 14.06 -31.30
CA LEU A 16 5.24 14.62 -31.34
C LEU A 16 4.20 13.76 -30.59
N VAL A 17 4.54 12.53 -30.20
CA VAL A 17 3.73 11.68 -29.28
C VAL A 17 4.22 11.82 -27.83
N GLY A 18 5.24 12.62 -27.60
CA GLY A 18 5.59 13.08 -26.27
C GLY A 18 4.44 13.90 -25.70
N TYR A 19 3.71 13.30 -24.73
CA TYR A 19 2.72 13.98 -23.91
C TYR A 19 3.14 15.42 -23.66
N ARG A 20 2.39 16.39 -24.15
CA ARG A 20 2.44 17.75 -23.63
C ARG A 20 1.81 17.72 -22.24
N HIS A 21 2.56 17.24 -21.26
CA HIS A 21 2.33 17.53 -19.84
C HIS A 21 2.74 18.98 -19.55
N ASP A 22 2.17 19.91 -20.26
CA ASP A 22 2.26 21.30 -19.87
C ASP A 22 0.85 21.73 -19.43
N GLU A 23 0.79 22.16 -18.18
CA GLU A 23 -0.36 22.55 -17.35
C GLU A 23 -0.99 21.40 -16.57
N ARG A 24 -1.18 21.62 -15.25
CA ARG A 24 -1.82 20.74 -14.28
C ARG A 24 -3.16 20.26 -14.84
N MET A 25 -3.25 18.96 -15.16
CA MET A 25 -4.52 18.40 -15.62
C MET A 25 -5.56 18.63 -14.52
N PRO A 26 -6.70 19.25 -14.81
CA PRO A 26 -7.72 19.49 -13.83
C PRO A 26 -8.30 18.13 -13.41
N SER A 27 -8.12 17.80 -12.15
CA SER A 27 -8.80 16.66 -11.52
C SER A 27 -10.29 16.96 -11.41
N LEU A 28 -11.13 15.95 -11.54
CA LEU A 28 -12.58 16.10 -11.36
C LEU A 28 -12.86 16.65 -9.96
N THR A 29 -13.60 17.76 -9.89
CA THR A 29 -14.00 18.35 -8.60
C THR A 29 -15.27 17.70 -8.05
N GLN A 30 -15.43 17.68 -6.74
CA GLN A 30 -16.66 17.20 -6.07
C GLN A 30 -17.90 17.93 -6.57
N ALA A 31 -17.78 19.26 -6.77
CA ALA A 31 -18.90 20.05 -7.28
C ALA A 31 -19.31 19.67 -8.71
N GLU A 32 -18.37 19.30 -9.58
CA GLU A 32 -18.65 18.78 -10.92
C GLU A 32 -19.29 17.40 -10.83
N ALA A 33 -18.75 16.51 -10.01
CA ALA A 33 -19.27 15.16 -9.81
C ALA A 33 -20.73 15.19 -9.30
N VAL A 34 -21.02 16.01 -8.29
CA VAL A 34 -22.38 16.17 -7.74
C VAL A 34 -23.36 16.70 -8.81
N ARG A 35 -22.95 17.70 -9.60
CA ARG A 35 -23.79 18.22 -10.70
C ARG A 35 -24.02 17.13 -11.75
N ARG A 36 -22.98 16.39 -12.13
CA ARG A 36 -23.05 15.36 -13.16
C ARG A 36 -23.89 14.16 -12.69
N ALA A 37 -23.76 13.73 -11.42
CA ALA A 37 -24.62 12.69 -10.85
C ALA A 37 -26.09 13.08 -10.74
N ALA A 38 -26.40 14.37 -10.55
CA ALA A 38 -27.78 14.86 -10.61
C ALA A 38 -28.32 14.94 -12.05
N LEU A 39 -27.44 15.11 -13.04
CA LEU A 39 -27.79 15.23 -14.45
C LEU A 39 -27.90 13.87 -15.16
N LEU A 40 -27.04 12.91 -14.84
CA LEU A 40 -26.86 11.66 -15.58
C LEU A 40 -27.27 10.43 -14.77
N ALA A 41 -27.85 9.47 -15.46
CA ALA A 41 -27.98 8.09 -15.01
C ALA A 41 -27.34 7.18 -16.06
N VAL A 42 -26.15 6.68 -15.80
CA VAL A 42 -25.42 5.81 -16.74
C VAL A 42 -25.97 4.40 -16.62
N GLU A 43 -26.26 3.80 -17.77
CA GLU A 43 -26.86 2.46 -17.85
C GLU A 43 -25.81 1.40 -18.17
N SER A 44 -24.94 1.69 -19.18
CA SER A 44 -23.93 0.73 -19.60
C SER A 44 -22.75 1.37 -20.29
N TYR A 45 -21.59 0.70 -20.14
CA TYR A 45 -20.41 0.85 -20.96
C TYR A 45 -20.20 -0.44 -21.78
N ALA A 46 -19.97 -0.30 -23.09
CA ALA A 46 -19.36 -1.35 -23.90
C ALA A 46 -17.99 -0.83 -24.35
N VAL A 47 -16.94 -1.47 -23.83
CA VAL A 47 -15.54 -1.09 -24.06
C VAL A 47 -14.93 -2.10 -25.01
N GLU A 48 -14.35 -1.63 -26.13
CA GLU A 48 -13.62 -2.45 -27.07
C GLU A 48 -12.15 -1.98 -27.05
N LEU A 49 -11.21 -2.90 -26.82
CA LEU A 49 -9.77 -2.63 -26.81
C LEU A 49 -9.10 -3.42 -27.95
N ASP A 50 -8.21 -2.74 -28.69
CA ASP A 50 -7.35 -3.34 -29.71
C ASP A 50 -5.88 -3.24 -29.25
N LEU A 51 -5.34 -4.37 -28.76
CA LEU A 51 -4.00 -4.51 -28.19
C LEU A 51 -2.97 -4.97 -29.24
N THR A 52 -3.31 -4.87 -30.55
CA THR A 52 -2.46 -5.33 -31.64
C THR A 52 -1.73 -4.18 -32.37
N ARG A 53 -1.79 -2.94 -31.83
CA ARG A 53 -1.29 -1.73 -32.48
C ARG A 53 0.20 -1.42 -32.24
N GLY A 54 0.95 -2.38 -31.70
CA GLY A 54 2.38 -2.26 -31.44
C GLY A 54 2.69 -2.02 -29.96
N ASP A 55 3.85 -1.43 -29.70
CA ASP A 55 4.44 -1.40 -28.35
C ASP A 55 4.17 -0.10 -27.59
N GLU A 56 3.63 0.92 -28.24
CA GLU A 56 3.48 2.26 -27.68
C GLU A 56 2.00 2.61 -27.42
N VAL A 57 1.09 2.12 -28.26
CA VAL A 57 -0.32 2.54 -28.24
C VAL A 57 -1.27 1.37 -28.39
N PHE A 58 -2.52 1.57 -27.95
CA PHE A 58 -3.65 0.66 -28.14
C PHE A 58 -4.88 1.42 -28.65
N GLY A 59 -5.80 0.70 -29.29
CA GLY A 59 -7.07 1.26 -29.70
C GLY A 59 -8.12 1.11 -28.63
N SER A 60 -8.98 2.11 -28.44
CA SER A 60 -10.11 2.08 -27.53
C SER A 60 -11.38 2.59 -28.19
N VAL A 61 -12.48 1.85 -28.05
CA VAL A 61 -13.83 2.33 -28.42
C VAL A 61 -14.73 2.19 -27.20
N SER A 62 -15.27 3.29 -26.75
CA SER A 62 -16.27 3.34 -25.66
C SER A 62 -17.63 3.66 -26.20
N ARG A 63 -18.61 2.78 -25.95
CA ARG A 63 -20.03 3.06 -26.19
C ARG A 63 -20.74 3.18 -24.86
N ILE A 64 -21.24 4.37 -24.56
CA ILE A 64 -21.85 4.73 -23.28
C ILE A 64 -23.33 5.03 -23.48
N ARG A 65 -24.21 4.30 -22.80
CA ARG A 65 -25.64 4.58 -22.76
C ARG A 65 -26.03 5.20 -21.44
N PHE A 66 -26.74 6.33 -21.51
CA PHE A 66 -27.11 7.08 -20.32
C PHE A 66 -28.36 7.95 -20.57
N ARG A 67 -29.07 8.23 -19.47
CA ARG A 67 -30.17 9.17 -19.46
C ARG A 67 -29.74 10.50 -18.88
N CYS A 68 -30.36 11.58 -19.40
CA CYS A 68 -30.17 12.94 -18.92
C CYS A 68 -31.47 13.42 -18.28
N ALA A 69 -31.40 13.84 -17.00
CA ALA A 69 -32.53 14.34 -16.24
C ALA A 69 -33.01 15.74 -16.72
N ALA A 70 -32.15 16.50 -17.40
CA ALA A 70 -32.44 17.84 -17.92
C ALA A 70 -32.00 17.94 -19.40
N PRO A 71 -32.80 17.44 -20.34
CA PRO A 71 -32.47 17.52 -21.77
C PRO A 71 -32.20 18.96 -22.23
N GLY A 72 -31.14 19.14 -23.01
CA GLY A 72 -30.63 20.45 -23.45
C GLY A 72 -29.44 20.95 -22.66
N GLU A 73 -29.12 20.37 -21.50
CA GLU A 73 -27.86 20.62 -20.75
C GLU A 73 -26.69 19.90 -21.42
N SER A 74 -25.49 20.38 -21.14
CA SER A 74 -24.22 19.86 -21.64
C SER A 74 -23.34 19.35 -20.50
N THR A 75 -22.41 18.44 -20.81
CA THR A 75 -21.41 17.92 -19.87
C THR A 75 -20.13 17.54 -20.61
N PHE A 76 -19.28 16.74 -20.00
CA PHE A 76 -18.06 16.22 -20.61
C PHE A 76 -17.86 14.75 -20.20
N VAL A 77 -17.05 14.03 -20.96
CA VAL A 77 -16.51 12.71 -20.64
C VAL A 77 -15.00 12.81 -20.50
N GLU A 78 -14.44 12.09 -19.55
CA GLU A 78 -12.98 12.02 -19.33
C GLU A 78 -12.35 11.01 -20.31
N LEU A 79 -11.15 11.34 -20.79
CA LEU A 79 -10.30 10.50 -21.63
C LEU A 79 -8.86 11.00 -21.56
N THR A 80 -7.92 10.13 -21.21
CA THR A 80 -6.49 10.42 -21.33
C THR A 80 -5.95 9.68 -22.54
N GLY A 81 -5.94 10.32 -23.68
CA GLY A 81 -5.54 9.75 -24.96
C GLY A 81 -5.90 10.69 -26.11
N GLU A 82 -5.73 10.25 -27.34
CA GLU A 82 -6.08 11.04 -28.52
C GLU A 82 -7.47 10.61 -29.03
N PRO A 83 -8.50 11.47 -28.94
CA PRO A 83 -9.80 11.17 -29.53
C PRO A 83 -9.71 11.21 -31.06
N VAL A 84 -10.08 10.12 -31.71
CA VAL A 84 -10.06 9.97 -33.17
C VAL A 84 -11.42 10.33 -33.78
N ALA A 85 -12.50 9.89 -33.15
CA ALA A 85 -13.87 10.18 -33.57
C ALA A 85 -14.84 10.09 -32.38
N ALA A 86 -15.89 10.88 -32.44
CA ALA A 86 -17.00 10.75 -31.46
C ALA A 86 -18.35 10.98 -32.13
N THR A 87 -19.37 10.22 -31.70
CA THR A 87 -20.76 10.42 -32.08
C THR A 87 -21.67 10.45 -30.87
N LEU A 88 -22.65 11.35 -30.89
CA LEU A 88 -23.74 11.35 -29.91
C LEU A 88 -25.06 11.07 -30.63
N ASN A 89 -25.78 10.04 -30.20
CA ASN A 89 -27.03 9.59 -30.81
C ASN A 89 -26.92 9.34 -32.33
N GLY A 90 -25.77 8.78 -32.75
CA GLY A 90 -25.43 8.47 -34.15
C GLY A 90 -24.96 9.67 -34.99
N ALA A 91 -25.02 10.89 -34.48
CA ALA A 91 -24.51 12.08 -35.16
C ALA A 91 -23.06 12.38 -34.74
N PRO A 92 -22.14 12.65 -35.69
CA PRO A 92 -20.78 13.10 -35.34
C PRO A 92 -20.82 14.39 -34.51
N ILE A 93 -19.93 14.47 -33.50
CA ILE A 93 -19.73 15.66 -32.70
C ILE A 93 -18.34 16.22 -32.90
N ASP A 94 -18.17 17.52 -32.64
CA ASP A 94 -16.86 18.15 -32.67
C ASP A 94 -15.97 17.57 -31.57
N LEU A 95 -14.70 17.30 -31.87
CA LEU A 95 -13.73 16.84 -30.92
C LEU A 95 -13.17 18.05 -30.12
N ALA A 96 -14.04 18.71 -29.34
CA ALA A 96 -13.66 19.78 -28.42
C ALA A 96 -12.98 19.16 -27.20
N TYR A 97 -11.73 18.77 -27.37
CA TYR A 97 -10.93 18.04 -26.38
C TYR A 97 -9.85 18.96 -25.82
N ALA A 98 -9.84 19.11 -24.50
CA ALA A 98 -8.85 19.82 -23.73
C ALA A 98 -8.80 19.25 -22.30
N ASP A 99 -7.64 19.28 -21.67
CA ASP A 99 -7.49 18.91 -20.26
C ASP A 99 -8.04 17.50 -19.93
N ASN A 100 -7.82 16.54 -20.81
CA ASN A 100 -8.37 15.16 -20.74
C ASN A 100 -9.92 15.09 -20.69
N ARG A 101 -10.61 16.10 -21.21
CA ARG A 101 -12.07 16.17 -21.27
C ARG A 101 -12.53 16.38 -22.69
N LEU A 102 -13.44 15.54 -23.14
CA LEU A 102 -14.20 15.74 -24.38
C LEU A 102 -15.54 16.36 -24.03
N ALA A 103 -15.77 17.59 -24.46
CA ALA A 103 -17.02 18.29 -24.23
C ALA A 103 -18.16 17.68 -25.04
N LEU A 104 -19.30 17.46 -24.40
CA LEU A 104 -20.51 16.94 -25.05
C LEU A 104 -21.48 18.07 -25.35
N PRO A 105 -22.09 18.09 -26.56
CA PRO A 105 -23.12 19.05 -26.89
C PRO A 105 -24.40 18.83 -26.05
N PRO A 106 -25.44 19.68 -26.21
CA PRO A 106 -26.70 19.51 -25.49
C PRO A 106 -27.27 18.10 -25.63
N LEU A 107 -27.57 17.48 -24.48
CA LEU A 107 -28.01 16.08 -24.38
C LEU A 107 -29.49 15.94 -24.66
N ALA A 108 -29.89 14.80 -25.22
CA ALA A 108 -31.29 14.33 -25.26
C ALA A 108 -31.66 13.68 -23.90
N ALA A 109 -32.94 13.25 -23.76
CA ALA A 109 -33.38 12.47 -22.60
C ALA A 109 -32.65 11.13 -22.51
N ASP A 110 -32.55 10.42 -23.64
CA ASP A 110 -31.81 9.19 -23.80
C ASP A 110 -30.64 9.43 -24.77
N ASN A 111 -29.44 8.94 -24.38
CA ASN A 111 -28.20 9.22 -25.13
C ASN A 111 -27.40 7.94 -25.35
N GLU A 112 -26.77 7.83 -26.50
CA GLU A 112 -25.68 6.90 -26.81
C GLU A 112 -24.49 7.72 -27.32
N LEU A 113 -23.43 7.75 -26.53
CA LEU A 113 -22.13 8.31 -26.89
C LEU A 113 -21.21 7.21 -27.35
N VAL A 114 -20.57 7.38 -28.50
CA VAL A 114 -19.49 6.50 -28.96
C VAL A 114 -18.24 7.33 -29.13
N VAL A 115 -17.15 6.96 -28.46
CA VAL A 115 -15.84 7.60 -28.59
C VAL A 115 -14.82 6.57 -29.04
N THR A 116 -14.16 6.86 -30.16
CA THR A 116 -13.00 6.12 -30.66
C THR A 116 -11.75 6.90 -30.33
N ALA A 117 -10.78 6.26 -29.69
CA ALA A 117 -9.56 6.90 -29.24
C ALA A 117 -8.34 5.99 -29.40
N GLU A 118 -7.17 6.60 -29.35
CA GLU A 118 -5.89 5.93 -29.22
C GLU A 118 -5.32 6.25 -27.83
N GLY A 119 -5.07 5.21 -27.03
CA GLY A 119 -4.44 5.29 -25.71
C GLY A 119 -2.97 4.90 -25.79
N ALA A 120 -2.15 5.45 -24.90
CA ALA A 120 -0.74 5.06 -24.79
C ALA A 120 -0.55 4.08 -23.63
N TYR A 121 0.32 3.07 -23.82
CA TYR A 121 0.77 2.22 -22.72
C TYR A 121 1.62 3.02 -21.73
N THR A 122 1.51 2.66 -20.47
CA THR A 122 2.31 3.27 -19.39
C THR A 122 3.35 2.28 -18.85
N HIS A 123 4.34 2.81 -18.12
CA HIS A 123 5.34 2.04 -17.37
C HIS A 123 5.34 2.43 -15.88
N SER A 124 4.27 3.11 -15.42
CA SER A 124 4.14 3.63 -14.05
C SER A 124 3.27 2.77 -13.13
N GLY A 125 2.57 1.75 -13.66
CA GLY A 125 1.58 0.98 -12.92
C GLY A 125 0.19 1.62 -12.88
N GLU A 126 -0.06 2.66 -13.69
CA GLU A 126 -1.35 3.39 -13.80
C GLU A 126 -1.91 3.25 -15.22
N GLY A 127 -3.24 3.26 -15.37
CA GLY A 127 -3.87 3.06 -16.68
C GLY A 127 -3.59 1.67 -17.25
N LEU A 128 -3.31 1.54 -18.54
CA LEU A 128 -2.90 0.27 -19.15
C LEU A 128 -1.37 0.17 -19.15
N HIS A 129 -0.85 -0.45 -18.11
CA HIS A 129 0.57 -0.67 -17.89
C HIS A 129 1.11 -1.79 -18.79
N ARG A 130 2.29 -1.57 -19.36
CA ARG A 130 2.98 -2.56 -20.20
C ARG A 130 4.36 -2.88 -19.63
N ALA A 131 4.58 -4.13 -19.34
CA ALA A 131 5.88 -4.69 -18.92
C ALA A 131 6.37 -5.72 -19.92
N VAL A 132 7.69 -5.82 -20.06
CA VAL A 132 8.37 -6.91 -20.78
C VAL A 132 9.16 -7.69 -19.77
N ASP A 133 8.89 -8.99 -19.67
CA ASP A 133 9.63 -9.86 -18.76
C ASP A 133 11.04 -10.15 -19.31
N PRO A 134 12.11 -9.76 -18.62
CA PRO A 134 13.46 -10.03 -19.09
C PRO A 134 13.82 -11.53 -19.16
N ALA A 135 13.11 -12.38 -18.40
CA ALA A 135 13.40 -13.80 -18.35
C ALA A 135 13.05 -14.53 -19.67
N ASP A 136 11.98 -14.12 -20.34
CA ASP A 136 11.46 -14.78 -21.54
C ASP A 136 11.16 -13.82 -22.70
N GLY A 137 11.24 -12.51 -22.48
CA GLY A 137 10.93 -11.46 -23.47
C GLY A 137 9.45 -11.29 -23.75
N GLN A 138 8.56 -11.93 -22.99
CA GLN A 138 7.12 -11.84 -23.19
C GLN A 138 6.55 -10.51 -22.66
N VAL A 139 5.45 -10.08 -23.28
CA VAL A 139 4.75 -8.83 -22.93
C VAL A 139 3.56 -9.14 -22.02
N TYR A 140 3.41 -8.31 -21.00
CA TYR A 140 2.29 -8.36 -20.05
C TYR A 140 1.67 -6.98 -19.92
N LEU A 141 0.35 -6.92 -20.05
CA LEU A 141 -0.46 -5.73 -19.86
C LEU A 141 -1.31 -5.88 -18.61
N CYS A 142 -1.42 -4.81 -17.85
CA CYS A 142 -2.26 -4.74 -16.65
C CYS A 142 -3.01 -3.43 -16.59
N GLY A 143 -4.33 -3.49 -16.59
CA GLY A 143 -5.22 -2.34 -16.42
C GLY A 143 -5.35 -1.97 -14.95
N SER A 144 -4.98 -0.75 -14.59
CA SER A 144 -5.18 -0.17 -13.27
C SER A 144 -6.04 1.09 -13.41
N SER A 145 -7.32 0.95 -13.06
CA SER A 145 -8.33 2.02 -13.16
C SER A 145 -8.57 2.75 -11.84
N SER A 146 -7.74 2.51 -10.82
CA SER A 146 -7.80 3.21 -9.52
C SER A 146 -8.16 4.69 -9.69
N PRO A 147 -8.57 5.42 -8.67
CA PRO A 147 -9.16 6.76 -8.85
C PRO A 147 -8.44 7.63 -9.89
N ASP A 148 -9.19 8.21 -10.84
CA ASP A 148 -8.71 9.05 -11.95
C ASP A 148 -7.89 8.33 -13.05
N ASN A 149 -7.91 6.99 -13.11
CA ASN A 149 -7.12 6.22 -14.08
C ASN A 149 -7.96 5.40 -15.09
N ALA A 150 -9.27 5.24 -14.90
CA ALA A 150 -10.12 4.57 -15.88
C ALA A 150 -10.10 5.33 -17.22
N GLN A 151 -10.08 6.64 -17.18
CA GLN A 151 -9.96 7.52 -18.35
C GLN A 151 -8.66 7.34 -19.16
N ARG A 152 -7.64 6.67 -18.59
CA ARG A 152 -6.40 6.32 -19.31
C ARG A 152 -6.55 5.08 -20.18
N ILE A 153 -7.63 4.31 -19.98
CA ILE A 153 -7.90 3.07 -20.72
C ILE A 153 -9.02 3.29 -21.73
N PHE A 154 -10.09 3.98 -21.32
CA PHE A 154 -11.25 4.23 -22.19
C PHE A 154 -11.99 5.50 -21.77
N ALA A 155 -12.74 6.10 -22.71
CA ALA A 155 -13.57 7.26 -22.40
C ALA A 155 -14.69 6.89 -21.45
N CYS A 156 -14.80 7.60 -20.30
CA CYS A 156 -15.80 7.29 -19.27
C CYS A 156 -16.15 8.55 -18.45
N PHE A 157 -17.22 8.46 -17.67
CA PHE A 157 -17.51 9.40 -16.59
C PHE A 157 -16.78 8.89 -15.34
N ASP A 158 -15.55 9.36 -15.11
CA ASP A 158 -14.64 8.81 -14.11
C ASP A 158 -14.95 9.33 -12.69
N GLN A 159 -16.08 8.86 -12.15
CA GLN A 159 -16.51 9.14 -10.77
C GLN A 159 -17.21 7.93 -10.14
N PRO A 160 -17.12 7.74 -8.82
CA PRO A 160 -17.55 6.51 -8.17
C PRO A 160 -19.06 6.29 -8.12
N ASP A 161 -19.86 7.35 -8.16
CA ASP A 161 -21.31 7.29 -7.97
C ASP A 161 -22.12 7.21 -9.28
N LEU A 162 -21.45 7.05 -10.43
CA LEU A 162 -22.08 6.74 -11.72
C LEU A 162 -21.84 5.25 -12.08
N LYS A 163 -22.39 4.35 -11.26
CA LYS A 163 -22.31 2.92 -11.49
C LYS A 163 -23.08 2.51 -12.75
N ALA A 164 -22.53 1.58 -13.51
CA ALA A 164 -23.14 1.05 -14.71
C ALA A 164 -22.73 -0.41 -14.96
N THR A 165 -23.48 -1.11 -15.80
CA THR A 165 -23.06 -2.41 -16.31
C THR A 165 -21.92 -2.20 -17.32
N VAL A 166 -20.83 -2.95 -17.18
CA VAL A 166 -19.68 -2.90 -18.08
C VAL A 166 -19.56 -4.20 -18.88
N THR A 167 -19.38 -4.07 -20.18
CA THR A 167 -19.05 -5.17 -21.09
C THR A 167 -17.71 -4.87 -21.74
N LEU A 168 -16.82 -5.87 -21.81
CA LEU A 168 -15.50 -5.74 -22.39
C LEU A 168 -15.36 -6.64 -23.61
N THR A 169 -14.72 -6.13 -24.66
CA THR A 169 -14.26 -6.89 -25.80
C THR A 169 -12.79 -6.54 -26.06
N VAL A 170 -11.94 -7.54 -26.28
CA VAL A 170 -10.52 -7.33 -26.51
C VAL A 170 -10.07 -8.07 -27.77
N THR A 171 -9.36 -7.38 -28.64
CA THR A 171 -8.59 -7.97 -29.75
C THR A 171 -7.12 -7.99 -29.34
N ALA A 172 -6.52 -9.18 -29.31
CA ALA A 172 -5.14 -9.39 -28.85
C ALA A 172 -4.42 -10.46 -29.69
N PRO A 173 -3.08 -10.59 -29.60
CA PRO A 173 -2.36 -11.72 -30.15
C PRO A 173 -2.97 -13.06 -29.73
N ALA A 174 -3.02 -14.02 -30.66
CA ALA A 174 -3.76 -15.26 -30.46
C ALA A 174 -3.15 -16.19 -29.39
N ASP A 175 -1.89 -16.02 -29.06
CA ASP A 175 -1.16 -16.76 -28.01
C ASP A 175 -1.32 -16.14 -26.60
N TRP A 176 -1.95 -14.97 -26.50
CA TRP A 176 -2.20 -14.33 -25.22
C TRP A 176 -3.43 -14.91 -24.52
N THR A 177 -3.40 -14.89 -23.19
CA THR A 177 -4.55 -15.01 -22.30
C THR A 177 -5.04 -13.60 -21.96
N VAL A 178 -6.35 -13.38 -22.03
CA VAL A 178 -6.94 -12.11 -21.64
C VAL A 178 -7.91 -12.36 -20.47
N LEU A 179 -7.72 -11.61 -19.41
CA LEU A 179 -8.52 -11.64 -18.18
C LEU A 179 -9.20 -10.28 -17.99
N GLY A 180 -10.37 -10.27 -17.41
CA GLY A 180 -11.14 -9.05 -17.12
C GLY A 180 -12.16 -9.28 -16.03
N ASN A 181 -13.01 -8.29 -15.75
CA ASN A 181 -14.00 -8.36 -14.68
C ASN A 181 -15.00 -9.52 -14.85
N GLY A 182 -15.49 -9.76 -16.06
CA GLY A 182 -16.44 -10.84 -16.38
C GLY A 182 -15.76 -12.13 -16.83
N SER A 183 -16.57 -13.17 -17.04
CA SER A 183 -16.11 -14.41 -17.69
C SER A 183 -15.89 -14.15 -19.18
N GLY A 184 -14.69 -14.45 -19.68
CA GLY A 184 -14.27 -14.23 -21.06
C GLY A 184 -14.44 -15.46 -21.94
N THR A 185 -14.97 -15.29 -23.15
CA THR A 185 -15.01 -16.30 -24.19
C THR A 185 -14.10 -15.89 -25.35
N ARG A 186 -13.21 -16.78 -25.75
CA ARG A 186 -12.29 -16.56 -26.87
C ARG A 186 -12.87 -17.09 -28.17
N SER A 187 -12.89 -16.27 -29.23
CA SER A 187 -13.23 -16.66 -30.60
C SER A 187 -12.06 -16.38 -31.55
N ALA A 188 -11.93 -17.20 -32.59
CA ALA A 188 -11.05 -16.82 -33.70
C ALA A 188 -11.67 -15.63 -34.43
N PRO A 189 -10.92 -14.67 -34.95
CA PRO A 189 -11.46 -13.60 -35.76
C PRO A 189 -12.13 -14.15 -37.00
N ASP A 190 -13.30 -13.59 -37.36
CA ASP A 190 -13.95 -13.93 -38.63
C ASP A 190 -12.98 -13.63 -39.80
N ALA A 191 -12.79 -14.60 -40.69
CA ALA A 191 -11.88 -14.52 -41.84
C ALA A 191 -12.23 -13.40 -42.86
N GLY A 192 -13.21 -12.52 -42.51
CA GLY A 192 -13.72 -11.43 -43.32
C GLY A 192 -13.47 -10.02 -42.77
N SER A 193 -12.99 -9.87 -41.56
CA SER A 193 -12.69 -8.55 -40.98
C SER A 193 -11.19 -8.22 -41.02
N SER A 194 -10.69 -7.94 -42.27
CA SER A 194 -9.43 -7.21 -42.35
C SER A 194 -9.66 -5.78 -41.86
N PRO A 195 -8.85 -5.25 -40.95
CA PRO A 195 -8.86 -3.81 -40.67
C PRO A 195 -8.53 -3.09 -41.97
N ASP A 196 -9.26 -2.09 -42.33
CA ASP A 196 -9.03 -1.20 -43.47
C ASP A 196 -7.58 -0.70 -43.47
N ALA A 197 -6.72 -1.36 -44.25
CA ALA A 197 -5.31 -1.03 -44.38
C ALA A 197 -5.13 0.17 -45.31
N GLY A 198 -5.30 1.36 -44.75
CA GLY A 198 -4.90 2.62 -45.37
C GLY A 198 -3.52 3.08 -44.93
N GLY A 199 -2.59 2.18 -44.63
CA GLY A 199 -1.21 2.51 -44.28
C GLY A 199 -0.18 1.76 -45.13
N ALA A 200 0.82 2.47 -45.67
CA ALA A 200 1.91 1.90 -46.45
C ALA A 200 2.72 0.85 -45.64
N PRO A 201 3.22 -0.21 -46.30
CA PRO A 201 3.90 -1.31 -45.62
C PRO A 201 5.24 -0.85 -45.02
N GLY A 202 5.28 -0.80 -43.69
CA GLY A 202 6.52 -0.72 -42.90
C GLY A 202 7.10 -2.11 -42.75
N THR A 203 8.35 -2.25 -43.05
CA THR A 203 9.17 -3.48 -43.02
C THR A 203 9.33 -4.05 -41.63
N GLY A 204 8.88 -5.29 -41.37
CA GLY A 204 9.39 -6.14 -40.31
C GLY A 204 8.37 -6.69 -39.33
N GLY A 205 8.06 -7.98 -39.42
CA GLY A 205 7.28 -8.77 -38.49
C GLY A 205 6.03 -9.37 -39.15
N GLY A 206 5.97 -10.66 -39.37
CA GLY A 206 4.78 -11.34 -39.86
C GLY A 206 3.59 -11.04 -38.97
N ALA A 207 2.44 -10.69 -39.55
CA ALA A 207 1.18 -10.51 -38.82
C ALA A 207 0.85 -11.83 -38.11
N GLY A 208 1.12 -11.92 -36.82
CA GLY A 208 0.75 -13.04 -35.96
C GLY A 208 -0.78 -13.21 -36.01
N ALA A 209 -1.25 -14.43 -35.75
CA ALA A 209 -2.68 -14.67 -35.59
C ALA A 209 -3.22 -13.83 -34.44
N VAL A 210 -4.40 -13.25 -34.59
CA VAL A 210 -5.12 -12.48 -33.56
C VAL A 210 -6.35 -13.26 -33.09
N ALA A 211 -6.80 -13.00 -31.87
CA ALA A 211 -8.02 -13.55 -31.31
C ALA A 211 -8.88 -12.43 -30.74
N ARG A 212 -10.20 -12.64 -30.71
CA ARG A 212 -11.18 -11.78 -30.09
C ARG A 212 -11.69 -12.42 -28.80
N TRP A 213 -11.68 -11.66 -27.74
CA TRP A 213 -12.22 -12.04 -26.44
C TRP A 213 -13.46 -11.22 -26.16
N GLU A 214 -14.53 -11.89 -25.75
CA GLU A 214 -15.80 -11.26 -25.36
C GLU A 214 -16.12 -11.65 -23.94
N PHE A 215 -16.39 -10.66 -23.09
CA PHE A 215 -16.64 -10.84 -21.67
C PHE A 215 -18.12 -10.64 -21.34
N GLU A 216 -18.63 -11.46 -20.43
CA GLU A 216 -19.97 -11.29 -19.87
C GLU A 216 -20.10 -9.94 -19.16
N PRO A 217 -21.30 -9.30 -19.21
CA PRO A 217 -21.54 -8.05 -18.52
C PRO A 217 -21.38 -8.19 -17.00
N VAL A 218 -20.74 -7.20 -16.37
CA VAL A 218 -20.55 -7.12 -14.92
C VAL A 218 -21.09 -5.83 -14.37
N GLY A 219 -21.61 -5.84 -13.15
CA GLY A 219 -22.09 -4.67 -12.44
C GLY A 219 -23.57 -4.73 -12.07
N PRO A 220 -24.16 -3.58 -11.68
CA PRO A 220 -23.63 -2.21 -11.79
C PRO A 220 -22.35 -1.99 -10.96
N MET A 221 -21.30 -1.45 -11.56
CA MET A 221 -20.03 -1.18 -10.92
C MET A 221 -19.52 0.24 -11.23
N SER A 222 -18.67 0.78 -10.39
CA SER A 222 -17.93 2.01 -10.64
C SER A 222 -16.77 1.75 -11.60
N VAL A 223 -16.46 2.70 -12.49
CA VAL A 223 -15.44 2.52 -13.52
C VAL A 223 -14.01 2.35 -12.96
N TYR A 224 -13.75 2.83 -11.74
CA TYR A 224 -12.45 2.64 -11.09
C TYR A 224 -12.13 1.16 -10.75
N LEU A 225 -13.13 0.29 -10.79
CA LEU A 225 -13.01 -1.16 -10.58
C LEU A 225 -12.82 -1.94 -11.90
N PHE A 226 -12.75 -1.23 -13.03
CA PHE A 226 -12.48 -1.86 -14.32
C PHE A 226 -11.03 -2.34 -14.39
N THR A 227 -10.83 -3.53 -14.95
CA THR A 227 -9.49 -4.04 -15.25
C THR A 227 -9.47 -4.93 -16.48
N VAL A 228 -8.31 -5.03 -17.08
CA VAL A 228 -7.95 -5.99 -18.12
C VAL A 228 -6.50 -6.40 -17.94
N CYS A 229 -6.21 -7.70 -17.90
CA CYS A 229 -4.86 -8.23 -17.95
C CYS A 229 -4.70 -9.05 -19.24
N ALA A 230 -3.60 -8.86 -19.97
CA ALA A 230 -3.36 -9.55 -21.23
C ALA A 230 -1.87 -9.89 -21.39
N GLY A 231 -1.58 -11.10 -21.89
CA GLY A 231 -0.21 -11.60 -22.05
C GLY A 231 -0.16 -13.12 -22.03
N THR A 232 1.04 -13.68 -21.98
CA THR A 232 1.26 -15.13 -21.89
C THR A 232 1.15 -15.62 -20.44
N PHE A 233 -0.01 -15.36 -19.80
CA PHE A 233 -0.23 -15.76 -18.41
C PHE A 233 -0.35 -17.29 -18.27
N HIS A 234 0.33 -17.84 -17.24
CA HIS A 234 0.05 -19.17 -16.71
C HIS A 234 -1.14 -19.07 -15.74
N SER A 235 -2.03 -20.07 -15.76
CA SER A 235 -3.30 -20.03 -15.06
C SER A 235 -3.60 -21.37 -14.41
N VAL A 236 -4.02 -21.35 -13.14
CA VAL A 236 -4.55 -22.50 -12.41
C VAL A 236 -5.95 -22.19 -11.91
N TYR A 237 -6.82 -23.18 -11.88
CA TYR A 237 -8.23 -22.98 -11.52
C TYR A 237 -8.70 -24.02 -10.50
N ARG A 238 -9.62 -23.62 -9.63
CA ARG A 238 -10.33 -24.49 -8.72
C ARG A 238 -11.79 -24.05 -8.59
N GLU A 239 -12.71 -25.00 -8.46
CA GLU A 239 -14.12 -24.70 -8.23
C GLU A 239 -14.46 -25.01 -6.77
N HIS A 240 -15.11 -24.03 -6.09
CA HIS A 240 -15.62 -24.19 -4.74
C HIS A 240 -16.91 -23.42 -4.58
N ASP A 241 -17.96 -24.05 -4.02
CA ASP A 241 -19.27 -23.46 -3.71
C ASP A 241 -19.93 -22.73 -4.88
N GLY A 242 -19.72 -23.25 -6.14
CA GLY A 242 -20.26 -22.68 -7.38
C GLY A 242 -19.56 -21.43 -7.88
N ILE A 243 -18.36 -21.14 -7.37
CA ILE A 243 -17.48 -20.08 -7.85
C ILE A 243 -16.21 -20.73 -8.42
N THR A 244 -15.85 -20.35 -9.64
CA THR A 244 -14.55 -20.70 -10.25
C THR A 244 -13.51 -19.69 -9.80
N TYR A 245 -12.53 -20.14 -9.05
CA TYR A 245 -11.37 -19.36 -8.63
C TYR A 245 -10.24 -19.57 -9.61
N GLY A 246 -9.61 -18.47 -10.06
CA GLY A 246 -8.41 -18.49 -10.89
C GLY A 246 -7.24 -17.82 -10.19
N TRP A 247 -6.05 -18.42 -10.27
CA TRP A 247 -4.80 -17.76 -9.97
C TRP A 247 -3.95 -17.71 -11.22
N HIS A 248 -3.36 -16.55 -11.48
CA HIS A 248 -2.63 -16.27 -12.72
C HIS A 248 -1.32 -15.56 -12.42
N CYS A 249 -0.27 -15.88 -13.20
CA CYS A 249 1.02 -15.21 -13.12
C CYS A 249 1.70 -15.16 -14.50
N ARG A 250 2.78 -14.42 -14.61
CA ARG A 250 3.66 -14.46 -15.80
C ARG A 250 4.16 -15.89 -16.05
N ALA A 251 4.34 -16.27 -17.31
CA ALA A 251 4.79 -17.60 -17.69
C ALA A 251 6.12 -18.00 -17.04
N SER A 252 7.03 -17.04 -16.85
CA SER A 252 8.31 -17.24 -16.15
C SER A 252 8.18 -17.61 -14.66
N LEU A 253 7.00 -17.41 -14.05
CA LEU A 253 6.70 -17.73 -12.66
C LEU A 253 5.78 -18.94 -12.49
N ALA A 254 5.50 -19.69 -13.59
CA ALA A 254 4.54 -20.78 -13.61
C ALA A 254 4.83 -21.84 -12.54
N ASP A 255 6.07 -22.31 -12.46
CA ASP A 255 6.47 -23.36 -11.49
C ASP A 255 6.24 -22.89 -10.05
N HIS A 256 6.46 -21.60 -9.75
CA HIS A 256 6.23 -21.04 -8.42
C HIS A 256 4.75 -20.92 -8.09
N LEU A 257 3.89 -20.66 -9.09
CA LEU A 257 2.44 -20.66 -8.89
C LEU A 257 1.94 -22.08 -8.63
N ASP A 258 2.39 -23.05 -9.40
CA ASP A 258 2.00 -24.46 -9.22
C ASP A 258 2.40 -24.99 -7.84
N GLU A 259 3.59 -24.63 -7.34
CA GLU A 259 4.07 -24.99 -6.01
C GLU A 259 3.22 -24.39 -4.86
N GLN A 260 2.67 -23.18 -5.07
CA GLN A 260 1.93 -22.45 -4.03
C GLN A 260 0.41 -22.48 -4.22
N ALA A 261 -0.08 -23.09 -5.31
CA ALA A 261 -1.49 -23.06 -5.69
C ALA A 261 -2.42 -23.60 -4.58
N ASP A 262 -2.07 -24.71 -3.94
CA ASP A 262 -2.91 -25.29 -2.88
C ASP A 262 -3.09 -24.34 -1.70
N GLU A 263 -2.01 -23.68 -1.22
CA GLU A 263 -2.08 -22.69 -0.15
C GLU A 263 -2.95 -21.50 -0.55
N LEU A 264 -2.77 -21.00 -1.76
CA LEU A 264 -3.51 -19.86 -2.27
C LEU A 264 -5.01 -20.14 -2.41
N PHE A 265 -5.38 -21.30 -2.96
CA PHE A 265 -6.77 -21.68 -3.10
C PHE A 265 -7.43 -21.97 -1.74
N GLU A 266 -6.76 -22.72 -0.85
CA GLU A 266 -7.30 -23.02 0.48
C GLU A 266 -7.61 -21.73 1.26
N LEU A 267 -6.71 -20.75 1.21
CA LEU A 267 -6.93 -19.46 1.85
C LEU A 267 -8.07 -18.69 1.21
N THR A 268 -8.11 -18.63 -0.13
CA THR A 268 -9.16 -17.93 -0.89
C THR A 268 -10.55 -18.51 -0.57
N GLU A 269 -10.70 -19.83 -0.63
CA GLU A 269 -11.95 -20.56 -0.37
C GLU A 269 -12.45 -20.33 1.06
N ARG A 270 -11.58 -20.50 2.06
CA ARG A 270 -11.93 -20.30 3.48
C ARG A 270 -12.32 -18.86 3.78
N THR A 271 -11.64 -17.90 3.14
CA THR A 271 -11.92 -16.48 3.27
C THR A 271 -13.29 -16.14 2.68
N MET A 272 -13.59 -16.62 1.47
CA MET A 272 -14.89 -16.44 0.83
C MET A 272 -16.03 -17.05 1.67
N ASP A 273 -15.84 -18.26 2.16
CA ASP A 273 -16.80 -18.94 3.04
C ASP A 273 -17.07 -18.15 4.33
N TRP A 274 -16.01 -17.54 4.90
CA TRP A 274 -16.15 -16.71 6.08
C TRP A 274 -17.00 -15.47 5.79
N TYR A 275 -16.72 -14.75 4.70
CA TYR A 275 -17.45 -13.54 4.31
C TYR A 275 -18.90 -13.85 4.00
N GLN A 276 -19.18 -14.84 3.15
CA GLN A 276 -20.53 -15.24 2.79
C GLN A 276 -21.38 -15.62 4.02
N ARG A 277 -20.80 -16.40 4.93
CA ARG A 277 -21.45 -16.79 6.18
C ARG A 277 -21.69 -15.61 7.11
N THR A 278 -20.67 -14.76 7.32
CA THR A 278 -20.71 -13.65 8.27
C THR A 278 -21.66 -12.57 7.81
N PHE A 279 -21.67 -12.25 6.52
CA PHE A 279 -22.58 -11.25 5.96
C PHE A 279 -23.96 -11.84 5.60
N ALA A 280 -24.12 -13.14 5.68
CA ALA A 280 -25.33 -13.85 5.23
C ALA A 280 -25.72 -13.49 3.79
N MET A 281 -24.71 -13.29 2.94
CA MET A 281 -24.84 -12.86 1.56
C MET A 281 -23.79 -13.56 0.69
N ARG A 282 -24.24 -14.17 -0.41
CA ARG A 282 -23.35 -14.79 -1.39
C ARG A 282 -22.46 -13.74 -2.05
N TYR A 283 -21.33 -14.18 -2.60
CA TYR A 283 -20.49 -13.34 -3.46
C TYR A 283 -21.35 -12.70 -4.56
N PRO A 284 -21.37 -11.34 -4.68
CA PRO A 284 -22.42 -10.66 -5.42
C PRO A 284 -22.18 -10.54 -6.94
N PHE A 285 -21.02 -10.99 -7.45
CA PHE A 285 -20.60 -10.72 -8.82
C PHE A 285 -20.46 -11.97 -9.71
N GLY A 286 -21.33 -12.94 -9.52
CA GLY A 286 -21.39 -14.13 -10.36
C GLY A 286 -20.58 -15.31 -9.87
N GLY A 287 -20.20 -16.20 -10.80
CA GLY A 287 -19.51 -17.45 -10.50
C GLY A 287 -18.00 -17.46 -10.79
N LYS A 288 -17.35 -16.28 -10.85
CA LYS A 288 -15.92 -16.17 -11.16
C LYS A 288 -15.24 -15.24 -10.18
N TYR A 289 -14.04 -15.64 -9.71
CA TYR A 289 -13.16 -14.82 -8.89
C TYR A 289 -11.69 -15.13 -9.24
N ASP A 290 -11.11 -14.32 -10.11
CA ASP A 290 -9.70 -14.42 -10.50
C ASP A 290 -8.83 -13.53 -9.64
N GLN A 291 -7.60 -13.96 -9.40
CA GLN A 291 -6.53 -13.21 -8.75
C GLN A 291 -5.28 -13.31 -9.64
N VAL A 292 -4.73 -12.17 -10.02
CA VAL A 292 -3.66 -12.08 -11.02
C VAL A 292 -2.42 -11.45 -10.40
N PHE A 293 -1.33 -12.19 -10.34
CA PHE A 293 -0.02 -11.63 -10.03
C PHE A 293 0.50 -10.85 -11.25
N VAL A 294 0.65 -9.54 -11.09
CA VAL A 294 1.01 -8.63 -12.18
C VAL A 294 2.34 -7.94 -11.92
N PRO A 295 3.17 -7.74 -12.97
CA PRO A 295 4.47 -7.09 -12.83
C PRO A 295 4.34 -5.60 -12.56
N GLU A 296 5.31 -5.05 -11.82
CA GLU A 296 5.50 -3.62 -11.57
C GLU A 296 4.24 -2.88 -11.02
N PHE A 297 3.37 -3.59 -10.34
CA PHE A 297 2.16 -3.00 -9.78
C PHE A 297 2.51 -1.92 -8.74
N LEU A 298 1.88 -0.75 -8.85
CA LEU A 298 2.21 0.40 -8.01
C LEU A 298 1.84 0.18 -6.54
N PHE A 299 0.69 -0.43 -6.30
CA PHE A 299 0.15 -0.72 -4.96
C PHE A 299 0.48 -2.15 -4.50
N GLY A 300 -0.12 -2.58 -3.40
CA GLY A 300 -0.07 -3.98 -2.95
C GLY A 300 -0.95 -4.87 -3.82
N ALA A 301 -2.23 -4.52 -3.88
CA ALA A 301 -3.23 -5.17 -4.70
C ALA A 301 -4.35 -4.18 -5.05
N MET A 302 -5.36 -4.62 -5.80
CA MET A 302 -6.52 -3.83 -6.19
C MET A 302 -7.74 -4.73 -6.34
N GLU A 303 -8.84 -4.30 -5.78
CA GLU A 303 -10.11 -5.01 -5.62
C GLU A 303 -10.97 -5.11 -6.89
N ASN A 304 -10.41 -5.07 -8.06
CA ASN A 304 -11.20 -5.11 -9.30
C ASN A 304 -12.18 -6.29 -9.30
N ILE A 305 -13.45 -6.01 -9.50
CA ILE A 305 -14.53 -7.00 -9.43
C ILE A 305 -14.21 -8.20 -10.32
N GLY A 306 -14.22 -9.41 -9.73
CA GLY A 306 -13.99 -10.66 -10.42
C GLY A 306 -12.59 -10.88 -11.02
N CYS A 307 -11.67 -9.93 -10.86
CA CYS A 307 -10.29 -10.01 -11.38
C CYS A 307 -9.35 -9.15 -10.53
N VAL A 308 -9.12 -9.55 -9.28
CA VAL A 308 -8.22 -8.88 -8.34
C VAL A 308 -6.80 -8.91 -8.87
N THR A 309 -6.13 -7.76 -8.90
CA THR A 309 -4.72 -7.68 -9.30
C THR A 309 -3.84 -7.57 -8.06
N VAL A 310 -2.75 -8.33 -8.03
CA VAL A 310 -1.83 -8.46 -6.90
C VAL A 310 -0.41 -8.31 -7.40
N ARG A 311 0.43 -7.60 -6.67
CA ARG A 311 1.83 -7.47 -7.06
C ARG A 311 2.54 -8.83 -7.08
N ASP A 312 3.32 -9.09 -8.14
CA ASP A 312 3.91 -10.41 -8.36
C ASP A 312 5.07 -10.76 -7.42
N GLU A 313 5.62 -9.81 -6.67
CA GLU A 313 6.59 -10.09 -5.62
C GLU A 313 6.00 -10.92 -4.47
N TRP A 314 4.68 -11.03 -4.36
CA TRP A 314 4.03 -11.93 -3.39
C TRP A 314 3.78 -13.34 -3.90
N LEU A 315 4.15 -13.65 -5.14
CA LEU A 315 4.40 -14.99 -5.61
C LEU A 315 5.88 -15.31 -5.37
N TYR A 316 6.16 -16.02 -4.31
CA TYR A 316 7.52 -16.16 -3.79
C TYR A 316 8.38 -17.10 -4.65
N ARG A 317 9.52 -16.59 -5.13
CA ARG A 317 10.54 -17.34 -5.87
C ARG A 317 11.59 -17.98 -4.97
N SER A 318 11.59 -17.60 -3.71
CA SER A 318 12.58 -17.99 -2.70
C SER A 318 11.87 -18.35 -1.40
N ALA A 319 12.60 -18.96 -0.49
CA ALA A 319 12.09 -19.23 0.84
C ALA A 319 11.86 -17.93 1.62
N VAL A 320 10.64 -17.73 2.10
CA VAL A 320 10.24 -16.51 2.83
C VAL A 320 9.87 -16.83 4.27
N PRO A 321 10.06 -15.87 5.20
CA PRO A 321 9.54 -15.99 6.56
C PRO A 321 8.02 -16.14 6.58
N ASP A 322 7.47 -16.79 7.60
CA ASP A 322 6.01 -16.92 7.78
C ASP A 322 5.28 -15.57 7.86
N SER A 323 5.96 -14.51 8.28
CA SER A 323 5.43 -13.15 8.27
C SER A 323 5.09 -12.62 6.88
N GLU A 324 5.85 -13.00 5.84
CA GLU A 324 5.53 -12.64 4.46
C GLU A 324 4.28 -13.39 3.99
N ARG A 325 4.16 -14.67 4.31
CA ARG A 325 2.94 -15.47 4.03
C ARG A 325 1.73 -14.92 4.79
N GLN A 326 1.90 -14.51 6.04
CA GLN A 326 0.86 -13.86 6.84
C GLN A 326 0.43 -12.53 6.21
N LEU A 327 1.37 -11.73 5.69
CA LEU A 327 1.06 -10.49 4.97
C LEU A 327 0.26 -10.77 3.69
N ARG A 328 0.69 -11.74 2.88
CA ARG A 328 -0.05 -12.16 1.67
C ARG A 328 -1.46 -12.65 2.02
N ALA A 329 -1.60 -13.43 3.08
CA ALA A 329 -2.90 -13.89 3.56
C ALA A 329 -3.82 -12.71 3.94
N MET A 330 -3.27 -11.71 4.65
CA MET A 330 -4.01 -10.51 5.01
C MET A 330 -4.47 -9.73 3.76
N VAL A 331 -3.60 -9.60 2.76
CA VAL A 331 -3.96 -8.90 1.50
C VAL A 331 -5.07 -9.66 0.75
N ILE A 332 -4.98 -10.98 0.60
CA ILE A 332 -6.05 -11.79 -0.03
C ILE A 332 -7.38 -11.56 0.68
N ALA A 333 -7.39 -11.54 2.02
CA ALA A 333 -8.60 -11.30 2.79
C ALA A 333 -9.09 -9.85 2.70
N HIS A 334 -8.18 -8.88 2.61
CA HIS A 334 -8.47 -7.46 2.42
C HIS A 334 -9.16 -7.21 1.08
N GLU A 335 -8.55 -7.66 -0.03
CA GLU A 335 -9.11 -7.49 -1.37
C GLU A 335 -10.47 -8.20 -1.53
N MET A 336 -10.64 -9.32 -0.86
CA MET A 336 -11.94 -10.01 -0.88
C MET A 336 -13.01 -9.29 -0.06
N ALA A 337 -12.65 -8.57 1.02
CA ALA A 337 -13.60 -7.76 1.79
C ALA A 337 -14.23 -6.66 0.94
N HIS A 338 -13.45 -6.10 0.01
CA HIS A 338 -13.90 -5.08 -0.90
C HIS A 338 -15.05 -5.52 -1.79
N MET A 339 -15.22 -6.81 -2.06
CA MET A 339 -16.38 -7.30 -2.82
C MET A 339 -17.72 -6.88 -2.20
N TRP A 340 -17.75 -6.59 -0.90
CA TRP A 340 -18.90 -6.01 -0.20
C TRP A 340 -18.69 -4.53 0.12
N PHE A 341 -17.48 -4.15 0.59
CA PHE A 341 -17.12 -2.78 0.94
C PHE A 341 -16.29 -2.12 -0.18
N GLY A 342 -16.91 -1.32 -1.01
CA GLY A 342 -16.31 -0.68 -2.18
C GLY A 342 -16.99 -1.12 -3.47
N ASP A 343 -17.20 -2.40 -3.67
CA ASP A 343 -17.73 -2.97 -4.91
C ASP A 343 -19.26 -3.07 -4.88
N LEU A 344 -19.82 -3.85 -3.95
CA LEU A 344 -21.26 -3.95 -3.80
C LEU A 344 -21.88 -2.62 -3.34
N VAL A 345 -21.37 -2.10 -2.23
CA VAL A 345 -21.72 -0.78 -1.70
C VAL A 345 -20.51 0.14 -1.85
N THR A 346 -20.60 1.10 -2.75
CA THR A 346 -19.50 2.00 -3.08
C THR A 346 -19.68 3.35 -2.40
N LEU A 347 -18.62 3.97 -1.99
CA LEU A 347 -18.62 5.37 -1.54
C LEU A 347 -19.24 6.29 -2.60
N ARG A 348 -19.83 7.40 -2.18
CA ARG A 348 -20.41 8.40 -3.09
C ARG A 348 -19.35 9.35 -3.62
N TRP A 349 -18.38 9.73 -2.77
CA TRP A 349 -17.25 10.57 -3.10
C TRP A 349 -16.02 10.17 -2.26
N TRP A 350 -14.85 10.63 -2.62
CA TRP A 350 -13.57 10.26 -2.05
C TRP A 350 -13.33 10.75 -0.61
N ASP A 351 -14.22 11.56 -0.05
CA ASP A 351 -14.26 11.92 1.38
C ASP A 351 -14.65 10.72 2.27
N ASP A 352 -15.34 9.74 1.71
CA ASP A 352 -15.73 8.50 2.36
C ASP A 352 -14.87 7.27 1.95
N LEU A 353 -13.65 7.47 1.42
CA LEU A 353 -12.72 6.41 1.04
C LEU A 353 -12.49 5.38 2.16
N TRP A 354 -12.54 5.82 3.40
CA TRP A 354 -12.42 4.98 4.58
C TRP A 354 -13.49 3.87 4.66
N LEU A 355 -14.67 4.06 4.07
CA LEU A 355 -15.72 3.03 4.01
C LEU A 355 -15.27 1.77 3.26
N ASN A 356 -14.36 1.92 2.31
CA ASN A 356 -13.72 0.81 1.63
C ASN A 356 -12.54 0.31 2.48
N GLU A 357 -11.55 1.15 2.68
CA GLU A 357 -10.23 0.79 3.14
C GLU A 357 -10.16 0.41 4.63
N SER A 358 -10.87 1.15 5.49
CA SER A 358 -10.87 0.83 6.92
C SER A 358 -11.56 -0.49 7.22
N PHE A 359 -12.65 -0.79 6.50
CA PHE A 359 -13.35 -2.06 6.63
C PHE A 359 -12.53 -3.23 6.08
N ALA A 360 -11.93 -3.08 4.90
CA ALA A 360 -11.09 -4.11 4.32
C ALA A 360 -9.86 -4.39 5.19
N GLU A 361 -9.22 -3.35 5.74
CA GLU A 361 -8.12 -3.48 6.68
C GLU A 361 -8.54 -4.20 7.98
N PHE A 362 -9.63 -3.78 8.62
CA PHE A 362 -10.17 -4.42 9.82
C PHE A 362 -10.50 -5.90 9.58
N LEU A 363 -11.21 -6.19 8.49
CA LEU A 363 -11.66 -7.53 8.15
C LEU A 363 -10.50 -8.40 7.68
N GLY A 364 -9.54 -7.87 6.93
CA GLY A 364 -8.37 -8.59 6.48
C GLY A 364 -7.60 -9.23 7.65
N PHE A 365 -7.27 -8.46 8.68
CA PHE A 365 -6.62 -8.99 9.89
C PHE A 365 -7.54 -9.91 10.71
N ARG A 366 -8.82 -9.56 10.82
CA ARG A 366 -9.79 -10.38 11.54
C ARG A 366 -9.93 -11.77 10.92
N VAL A 367 -10.18 -11.82 9.63
CA VAL A 367 -10.46 -13.06 8.89
C VAL A 367 -9.23 -13.97 8.90
N VAL A 368 -8.04 -13.43 8.62
CA VAL A 368 -6.80 -14.22 8.66
C VAL A 368 -6.62 -14.88 10.03
N GLY A 369 -6.89 -14.18 11.11
CA GLY A 369 -6.82 -14.74 12.47
C GLY A 369 -7.81 -15.90 12.72
N GLU A 370 -8.90 -15.97 11.96
CA GLU A 370 -9.96 -17.00 12.13
C GLU A 370 -9.89 -18.15 11.11
N VAL A 371 -9.38 -17.90 9.89
CA VAL A 371 -9.41 -18.90 8.81
C VAL A 371 -8.05 -19.55 8.53
N SER A 372 -6.97 -19.01 9.09
CA SER A 372 -5.61 -19.49 8.86
C SER A 372 -4.90 -19.92 10.16
N SER A 373 -3.65 -20.37 10.03
CA SER A 373 -2.78 -20.66 11.18
C SER A 373 -2.23 -19.40 11.88
N TYR A 374 -2.44 -18.21 11.32
CA TYR A 374 -1.93 -16.92 11.83
C TYR A 374 -2.89 -16.31 12.86
N THR A 375 -3.14 -17.02 13.97
CA THR A 375 -4.10 -16.62 15.01
C THR A 375 -3.71 -15.33 15.76
N ASP A 376 -2.47 -14.88 15.60
CA ASP A 376 -1.89 -13.67 16.19
C ASP A 376 -1.96 -12.43 15.29
N ALA A 377 -2.83 -12.44 14.29
CA ALA A 377 -2.95 -11.38 13.28
C ALA A 377 -3.07 -9.96 13.89
N TRP A 378 -3.74 -9.79 15.04
CA TRP A 378 -3.83 -8.50 15.71
C TRP A 378 -2.50 -8.03 16.33
N GLY A 379 -1.63 -8.94 16.75
CA GLY A 379 -0.27 -8.60 17.16
C GLY A 379 0.55 -8.06 15.97
N PHE A 380 0.43 -8.69 14.82
CA PHE A 380 1.03 -8.22 13.58
C PHE A 380 0.47 -6.85 13.16
N PHE A 381 -0.86 -6.67 13.18
CA PHE A 381 -1.50 -5.37 12.93
C PHE A 381 -0.90 -4.25 13.80
N SER A 382 -0.74 -4.50 15.09
CA SER A 382 -0.27 -3.49 16.04
C SER A 382 1.14 -2.98 15.71
N VAL A 383 2.09 -3.87 15.40
CA VAL A 383 3.47 -3.46 15.09
C VAL A 383 3.67 -3.04 13.63
N PHE A 384 2.95 -3.66 12.70
CA PHE A 384 3.13 -3.42 11.27
C PHE A 384 2.32 -2.22 10.76
N ARG A 385 1.07 -2.08 11.20
CA ARG A 385 0.13 -1.07 10.70
C ARG A 385 -0.06 0.14 11.62
N LYS A 386 -0.18 -0.07 12.94
CA LYS A 386 -0.47 1.06 13.86
C LYS A 386 0.73 1.97 14.08
N ILE A 387 1.98 1.47 14.03
CA ILE A 387 3.16 2.33 14.15
C ILE A 387 3.20 3.38 13.03
N PRO A 388 3.05 3.04 11.74
CA PRO A 388 2.84 4.03 10.69
C PRO A 388 1.61 4.92 10.91
N GLY A 389 0.50 4.37 11.42
CA GLY A 389 -0.70 5.13 11.77
C GLY A 389 -0.45 6.20 12.83
N TYR A 390 0.25 5.86 13.92
CA TYR A 390 0.63 6.84 14.95
C TYR A 390 1.57 7.90 14.39
N ARG A 391 2.52 7.51 13.56
CA ARG A 391 3.42 8.43 12.88
C ARG A 391 2.66 9.44 12.02
N ALA A 392 1.72 8.99 11.20
CA ALA A 392 0.92 9.83 10.32
C ALA A 392 0.01 10.77 11.12
N ASP A 393 -0.71 10.25 12.13
CA ASP A 393 -1.71 11.02 12.88
C ASP A 393 -1.11 12.00 13.92
N GLN A 394 0.17 11.86 14.23
CA GLN A 394 0.94 12.82 15.02
C GLN A 394 1.70 13.83 14.16
N GLY A 395 1.75 13.62 12.86
CA GLY A 395 2.47 14.45 11.89
C GLY A 395 1.66 15.68 11.43
N PRO A 396 2.33 16.68 10.84
CA PRO A 396 1.68 17.90 10.35
C PRO A 396 0.79 17.67 9.13
N ALA A 397 0.88 16.50 8.50
CA ALA A 397 0.07 16.11 7.36
C ALA A 397 -1.16 15.25 7.79
N THR A 398 -1.48 15.20 9.08
CA THR A 398 -2.64 14.46 9.59
C THR A 398 -3.96 14.98 9.04
N HIS A 399 -4.94 14.10 8.93
CA HIS A 399 -6.32 14.40 8.56
C HIS A 399 -7.30 13.48 9.30
N PRO A 400 -8.59 13.81 9.38
CA PRO A 400 -9.60 12.89 9.89
C PRO A 400 -9.70 11.62 9.05
N VAL A 401 -10.12 10.51 9.65
CA VAL A 401 -10.42 9.26 8.91
C VAL A 401 -11.47 9.52 7.82
N ALA A 402 -12.52 10.27 8.16
CA ALA A 402 -13.56 10.74 7.24
C ALA A 402 -13.47 12.28 7.12
N PRO A 403 -12.62 12.84 6.26
CA PRO A 403 -12.52 14.28 6.08
C PRO A 403 -13.82 14.84 5.48
N THR A 404 -14.09 16.13 5.68
CA THR A 404 -15.26 16.82 5.12
C THR A 404 -14.92 17.69 3.91
N ASP A 405 -13.64 17.86 3.62
CA ASP A 405 -13.13 18.74 2.56
C ASP A 405 -12.18 17.93 1.65
N VAL A 406 -12.77 17.31 0.64
CA VAL A 406 -12.07 16.62 -0.44
C VAL A 406 -12.55 17.23 -1.76
N PRO A 407 -11.97 18.37 -2.17
CA PRO A 407 -12.52 19.19 -3.25
C PRO A 407 -12.42 18.53 -4.63
N ASP A 408 -11.46 17.62 -4.83
CA ASP A 408 -11.24 16.92 -6.09
C ASP A 408 -10.62 15.53 -5.87
N VAL A 409 -10.51 14.74 -6.94
CA VAL A 409 -9.95 13.37 -6.89
C VAL A 409 -8.49 13.37 -6.44
N ALA A 410 -7.69 14.35 -6.86
CA ALA A 410 -6.27 14.43 -6.49
C ALA A 410 -6.09 14.59 -4.97
N HIS A 411 -6.98 15.34 -4.29
CA HIS A 411 -7.02 15.41 -2.84
C HIS A 411 -7.52 14.11 -2.19
N GLY A 412 -8.48 13.42 -2.84
CA GLY A 412 -8.92 12.09 -2.41
C GLY A 412 -7.78 11.07 -2.38
N LEU A 413 -6.95 11.06 -3.41
CA LEU A 413 -5.77 10.18 -3.49
C LEU A 413 -4.75 10.41 -2.36
N LEU A 414 -4.68 11.61 -1.79
CA LEU A 414 -3.81 11.89 -0.64
C LEU A 414 -4.25 11.16 0.63
N ASN A 415 -5.50 10.72 0.70
CA ASN A 415 -6.07 10.04 1.86
C ASN A 415 -5.91 8.50 1.78
N ILE A 416 -5.28 7.97 0.73
CA ILE A 416 -4.84 6.57 0.66
C ILE A 416 -3.55 6.45 1.50
N ASP A 417 -3.70 6.40 2.81
CA ASP A 417 -2.58 6.47 3.75
C ASP A 417 -2.81 5.72 5.07
N SER A 418 -1.84 5.79 5.96
CA SER A 418 -1.89 5.13 7.28
C SER A 418 -2.93 5.71 8.26
N ILE A 419 -3.72 6.70 7.88
CA ILE A 419 -4.88 7.16 8.65
C ILE A 419 -6.12 6.41 8.20
N SER A 420 -6.42 6.38 6.92
CA SER A 420 -7.59 5.67 6.39
C SER A 420 -7.54 4.17 6.68
N TYR A 421 -6.37 3.54 6.66
CA TYR A 421 -6.21 2.11 6.94
C TYR A 421 -6.16 1.81 8.45
N PRO A 422 -5.05 1.92 9.19
CA PRO A 422 -4.95 1.40 10.55
C PRO A 422 -5.70 2.23 11.61
N LYS A 423 -5.80 3.57 11.48
CA LYS A 423 -6.62 4.33 12.43
C LYS A 423 -8.09 4.04 12.22
N GLY A 424 -8.54 3.98 10.95
CA GLY A 424 -9.90 3.62 10.61
C GLY A 424 -10.27 2.21 11.08
N ALA A 425 -9.43 1.20 10.80
CA ALA A 425 -9.62 -0.17 11.29
C ALA A 425 -9.67 -0.24 12.82
N SER A 426 -8.84 0.54 13.52
CA SER A 426 -8.87 0.60 14.99
C SER A 426 -10.15 1.26 15.51
N ALA A 427 -10.69 2.27 14.82
CA ALA A 427 -11.98 2.86 15.14
C ALA A 427 -13.12 1.85 14.96
N LEU A 428 -13.10 1.06 13.88
CA LEU A 428 -14.07 -0.03 13.67
C LEU A 428 -13.96 -1.11 14.75
N ARG A 429 -12.76 -1.42 15.22
CA ARG A 429 -12.54 -2.32 16.34
C ARG A 429 -13.17 -1.78 17.64
N GLN A 430 -13.05 -0.47 17.88
CA GLN A 430 -13.73 0.21 18.98
C GLN A 430 -15.25 0.20 18.82
N LEU A 431 -15.77 0.38 17.60
CA LEU A 431 -17.21 0.31 17.33
C LEU A 431 -17.76 -1.10 17.61
N ALA A 432 -17.04 -2.14 17.17
CA ALA A 432 -17.39 -3.52 17.46
C ALA A 432 -17.36 -3.82 18.97
N ALA A 433 -16.37 -3.29 19.70
CA ALA A 433 -16.31 -3.42 21.16
C ALA A 433 -17.43 -2.64 21.89
N LEU A 434 -17.89 -1.53 21.31
CA LEU A 434 -18.99 -0.73 21.86
C LEU A 434 -20.35 -1.42 21.69
N LEU A 435 -20.64 -1.92 20.48
CA LEU A 435 -21.93 -2.53 20.14
C LEU A 435 -22.04 -4.01 20.57
N GLY A 436 -20.90 -4.68 20.72
CA GLY A 436 -20.80 -6.13 20.73
C GLY A 436 -20.82 -6.70 19.30
N GLU A 437 -20.09 -7.80 19.11
CA GLU A 437 -19.84 -8.37 17.77
C GLU A 437 -21.12 -8.75 17.02
N ASP A 438 -22.06 -9.42 17.69
CA ASP A 438 -23.33 -9.84 17.06
C ASP A 438 -24.12 -8.65 16.49
N THR A 439 -24.19 -7.56 17.25
CA THR A 439 -24.88 -6.33 16.85
C THR A 439 -24.11 -5.62 15.75
N PHE A 440 -22.78 -5.56 15.83
CA PHE A 440 -21.94 -4.97 14.80
C PHE A 440 -22.14 -5.66 13.44
N PHE A 441 -22.04 -7.00 13.39
CA PHE A 441 -22.24 -7.73 12.15
C PHE A 441 -23.73 -7.73 11.69
N ALA A 442 -24.68 -7.67 12.61
CA ALA A 442 -26.08 -7.48 12.22
C ALA A 442 -26.31 -6.12 11.55
N GLY A 443 -25.64 -5.06 12.04
CA GLY A 443 -25.64 -3.74 11.42
C GLY A 443 -25.04 -3.75 10.01
N LEU A 444 -23.91 -4.44 9.81
CA LEU A 444 -23.29 -4.58 8.49
C LEU A 444 -24.19 -5.34 7.51
N ARG A 445 -24.84 -6.43 7.94
CA ARG A 445 -25.82 -7.15 7.10
C ARG A 445 -26.97 -6.24 6.67
N ALA A 446 -27.51 -5.43 7.59
CA ALA A 446 -28.57 -4.48 7.27
C ALA A 446 -28.09 -3.40 6.29
N TYR A 447 -26.86 -2.91 6.44
CA TYR A 447 -26.22 -1.95 5.53
C TYR A 447 -26.10 -2.51 4.11
N PHE A 448 -25.56 -3.71 3.93
CA PHE A 448 -25.45 -4.33 2.62
C PHE A 448 -26.82 -4.56 1.97
N LEU A 449 -27.81 -5.07 2.71
CA LEU A 449 -29.15 -5.28 2.17
C LEU A 449 -29.81 -3.96 1.71
N ARG A 450 -29.55 -2.85 2.40
CA ARG A 450 -30.15 -1.54 2.10
C ARG A 450 -29.50 -0.86 0.90
N TYR A 451 -28.18 -1.01 0.76
CA TYR A 451 -27.40 -0.25 -0.22
C TYR A 451 -26.76 -1.13 -1.32
N ALA A 452 -27.08 -2.41 -1.41
CA ALA A 452 -26.55 -3.32 -2.43
C ALA A 452 -26.64 -2.69 -3.84
N TYR A 453 -25.52 -2.72 -4.55
CA TYR A 453 -25.31 -2.14 -5.89
C TYR A 453 -25.49 -0.62 -5.98
N ARG A 454 -25.48 0.08 -4.84
CA ARG A 454 -25.64 1.53 -4.76
C ARG A 454 -24.43 2.17 -4.11
N ASN A 455 -24.50 3.51 -4.02
CA ASN A 455 -23.52 4.30 -3.30
C ASN A 455 -24.06 4.68 -1.92
N ALA A 456 -23.18 4.78 -0.93
CA ALA A 456 -23.51 5.16 0.43
C ALA A 456 -22.47 6.14 1.00
N THR A 457 -22.84 6.79 2.09
CA THR A 457 -22.02 7.75 2.82
C THR A 457 -21.77 7.29 4.26
N LEU A 458 -20.85 7.96 4.98
CA LEU A 458 -20.69 7.78 6.44
C LEU A 458 -22.05 7.86 7.16
N ALA A 459 -22.88 8.85 6.82
CA ALA A 459 -24.18 9.04 7.47
C ALA A 459 -25.13 7.84 7.26
N ASP A 460 -25.10 7.23 6.08
CA ASP A 460 -25.89 6.04 5.74
C ASP A 460 -25.48 4.82 6.58
N LEU A 461 -24.17 4.63 6.74
CA LEU A 461 -23.62 3.56 7.59
C LEU A 461 -23.97 3.80 9.06
N ILE A 462 -23.65 4.97 9.61
CA ILE A 462 -23.86 5.29 11.03
C ILE A 462 -25.36 5.27 11.36
N GLY A 463 -26.23 5.76 10.47
CA GLY A 463 -27.68 5.67 10.64
C GLY A 463 -28.16 4.24 10.73
N THR A 464 -27.67 3.35 9.84
CA THR A 464 -28.01 1.93 9.85
C THR A 464 -27.50 1.21 11.10
N MET A 465 -26.25 1.47 11.50
CA MET A 465 -25.65 0.88 12.69
C MET A 465 -26.36 1.37 13.96
N SER A 466 -26.77 2.63 14.02
CA SER A 466 -27.56 3.20 15.13
C SER A 466 -28.93 2.55 15.26
N GLU A 467 -29.63 2.37 14.15
CA GLU A 467 -30.93 1.71 14.10
C GLU A 467 -30.86 0.29 14.64
N VAL A 468 -29.92 -0.52 14.15
CA VAL A 468 -29.75 -1.92 14.58
C VAL A 468 -29.21 -2.01 16.00
N GLY A 469 -28.30 -1.14 16.38
CA GLY A 469 -27.71 -1.10 17.75
C GLY A 469 -28.62 -0.52 18.82
N GLY A 470 -29.69 0.17 18.42
CA GLY A 470 -30.58 0.86 19.37
C GLY A 470 -29.90 2.00 20.13
N VAL A 471 -28.80 2.58 19.59
CA VAL A 471 -28.00 3.64 20.20
C VAL A 471 -27.61 4.67 19.13
N ASP A 472 -27.69 5.97 19.44
CA ASP A 472 -27.22 7.02 18.55
C ASP A 472 -25.68 7.03 18.51
N LEU A 473 -25.11 6.73 17.34
CA LEU A 473 -23.68 6.69 17.10
C LEU A 473 -23.12 7.98 16.49
N THR A 474 -23.94 9.02 16.28
CA THR A 474 -23.52 10.27 15.63
C THR A 474 -22.35 10.92 16.36
N ALA A 475 -22.49 11.10 17.68
CA ALA A 475 -21.42 11.69 18.49
C ALA A 475 -20.14 10.85 18.56
N TRP A 476 -20.28 9.51 18.50
CA TRP A 476 -19.15 8.59 18.41
C TRP A 476 -18.40 8.77 17.08
N ALA A 477 -19.14 8.81 15.96
CA ALA A 477 -18.57 9.01 14.63
C ALA A 477 -17.85 10.36 14.50
N ASP A 478 -18.46 11.44 14.99
CA ASP A 478 -17.83 12.77 14.98
C ASP A 478 -16.51 12.79 15.74
N ARG A 479 -16.42 12.13 16.89
CA ARG A 479 -15.20 12.09 17.69
C ARG A 479 -14.13 11.16 17.10
N TRP A 480 -14.49 9.99 16.63
CA TRP A 480 -13.53 9.00 16.13
C TRP A 480 -13.11 9.24 14.70
N LEU A 481 -14.06 9.58 13.82
CA LEU A 481 -13.83 9.58 12.38
C LEU A 481 -13.56 10.98 11.81
N ARG A 482 -14.04 12.05 12.47
CA ARG A 482 -13.88 13.42 11.98
C ARG A 482 -12.84 14.24 12.72
N THR A 483 -11.98 13.59 13.50
CA THR A 483 -10.95 14.28 14.28
C THR A 483 -9.59 13.65 14.11
N THR A 484 -8.53 14.45 14.32
CA THR A 484 -7.13 14.05 14.20
C THR A 484 -6.47 13.80 15.54
N GLY A 485 -5.28 13.22 15.52
CA GLY A 485 -4.41 13.03 16.67
C GLY A 485 -4.72 11.78 17.49
N VAL A 486 -3.77 11.41 18.35
CA VAL A 486 -3.74 10.18 19.13
C VAL A 486 -3.90 10.51 20.61
N ASP A 487 -4.85 9.88 21.29
CA ASP A 487 -5.02 9.99 22.73
C ASP A 487 -3.87 9.29 23.47
N VAL A 488 -3.56 9.76 24.70
CA VAL A 488 -2.56 9.11 25.55
C VAL A 488 -3.24 8.59 26.81
N LEU A 489 -3.06 7.32 27.09
CA LEU A 489 -3.55 6.65 28.29
C LEU A 489 -2.42 6.55 29.33
N THR A 490 -2.72 6.93 30.57
CA THR A 490 -1.76 6.91 31.68
C THR A 490 -2.38 6.23 32.88
N ALA A 491 -1.66 5.28 33.49
CA ALA A 491 -2.05 4.71 34.77
C ALA A 491 -1.68 5.64 35.92
N ARG A 492 -2.60 5.84 36.87
CA ARG A 492 -2.34 6.48 38.16
C ARG A 492 -2.57 5.46 39.27
N THR A 493 -1.56 5.19 40.05
CA THR A 493 -1.61 4.16 41.08
C THR A 493 -1.10 4.66 42.40
N GLU A 494 -1.74 4.21 43.50
CA GLU A 494 -1.24 4.36 44.86
C GLU A 494 -1.10 2.99 45.53
N LEU A 495 -0.09 2.84 46.37
CA LEU A 495 0.17 1.60 47.08
C LEU A 495 -0.05 1.79 48.59
N ASP A 496 -0.52 0.76 49.22
CA ASP A 496 -0.57 0.68 50.69
C ASP A 496 0.81 0.27 51.27
N ALA A 497 0.86 0.15 52.61
CA ALA A 497 2.10 -0.21 53.32
C ALA A 497 2.61 -1.63 53.01
N ASP A 498 1.76 -2.50 52.51
CA ASP A 498 2.09 -3.88 52.13
C ASP A 498 2.44 -4.00 50.63
N GLY A 499 2.54 -2.86 49.91
CA GLY A 499 2.88 -2.83 48.47
C GLY A 499 1.72 -3.32 47.55
N ARG A 500 0.48 -3.20 48.03
CA ARG A 500 -0.72 -3.51 47.28
C ARG A 500 -1.36 -2.22 46.77
N TYR A 501 -2.06 -2.30 45.65
CA TYR A 501 -2.82 -1.15 45.14
C TYR A 501 -3.90 -0.72 46.15
N SER A 502 -3.79 0.50 46.63
CA SER A 502 -4.86 1.19 47.36
C SER A 502 -5.78 1.98 46.43
N SER A 503 -5.23 2.37 45.26
CA SER A 503 -5.98 3.01 44.16
C SER A 503 -5.34 2.65 42.81
N VAL A 504 -6.18 2.40 41.79
CA VAL A 504 -5.78 2.29 40.39
C VAL A 504 -6.79 3.09 39.56
N GLU A 505 -6.28 4.00 38.74
CA GLU A 505 -7.08 4.82 37.84
C GLU A 505 -6.45 4.87 36.46
N VAL A 506 -7.28 4.91 35.42
CA VAL A 506 -6.86 5.19 34.04
C VAL A 506 -7.21 6.61 33.67
N ALA A 507 -6.19 7.43 33.46
CA ALA A 507 -6.33 8.79 32.97
C ALA A 507 -6.12 8.81 31.44
N ARG A 508 -6.78 9.74 30.77
CA ARG A 508 -6.66 9.99 29.35
C ARG A 508 -6.31 11.45 29.09
N SER A 509 -5.40 11.68 28.15
CA SER A 509 -5.09 13.00 27.61
C SER A 509 -5.44 13.02 26.13
N ALA A 510 -6.38 13.88 25.73
CA ALA A 510 -6.70 14.12 24.34
C ALA A 510 -5.57 14.92 23.64
N PRO A 511 -5.43 14.85 22.31
CA PRO A 511 -4.57 15.73 21.55
C PRO A 511 -4.92 17.21 21.80
N ALA A 512 -3.93 18.10 21.71
CA ALA A 512 -4.15 19.54 21.97
C ALA A 512 -5.26 20.10 21.07
N GLY A 513 -6.36 20.57 21.70
CA GLY A 513 -7.53 21.10 20.99
C GLY A 513 -8.44 20.04 20.36
N GLY A 514 -8.16 18.76 20.56
CA GLY A 514 -9.01 17.67 20.10
C GLY A 514 -10.11 17.30 21.10
N PRO A 515 -11.16 16.60 20.64
CA PRO A 515 -12.22 16.13 21.51
C PRO A 515 -11.75 14.92 22.34
N VAL A 516 -12.43 14.71 23.43
CA VAL A 516 -12.27 13.52 24.26
C VAL A 516 -13.01 12.35 23.61
N ARG A 517 -12.29 11.30 23.20
CA ARG A 517 -12.89 10.10 22.61
C ARG A 517 -13.27 9.08 23.69
N PRO A 518 -14.42 8.40 23.56
CA PRO A 518 -14.71 7.26 24.43
C PRO A 518 -13.84 6.08 24.02
N HIS A 519 -13.35 5.31 25.01
CA HIS A 519 -12.58 4.09 24.74
C HIS A 519 -13.15 2.91 25.53
N ARG A 520 -13.17 1.75 24.88
CA ARG A 520 -13.29 0.45 25.56
C ARG A 520 -11.95 -0.26 25.47
N ILE A 521 -11.31 -0.43 26.62
CA ILE A 521 -9.98 -1.03 26.72
C ILE A 521 -10.00 -2.18 27.73
N ARG A 522 -8.87 -2.86 27.82
CA ARG A 522 -8.53 -3.73 28.93
C ARG A 522 -7.30 -3.19 29.64
N VAL A 523 -7.22 -3.45 30.95
CA VAL A 523 -6.05 -3.14 31.78
C VAL A 523 -5.46 -4.47 32.20
N GLY A 524 -4.27 -4.79 31.68
CA GLY A 524 -3.52 -6.00 31.99
C GLY A 524 -2.66 -5.81 33.24
N TRP A 525 -2.77 -6.72 34.19
CA TRP A 525 -1.91 -6.86 35.34
C TRP A 525 -0.95 -8.02 35.10
N TYR A 526 0.36 -7.76 35.00
CA TYR A 526 1.39 -8.77 34.72
C TYR A 526 2.43 -8.80 35.81
N ALA A 527 2.74 -10.01 36.31
CA ALA A 527 3.84 -10.28 37.21
C ALA A 527 5.00 -11.01 36.52
N ALA A 528 6.23 -10.79 36.93
CA ALA A 528 7.41 -11.46 36.39
C ALA A 528 7.39 -12.99 36.58
N THR A 529 6.53 -13.48 37.48
CA THR A 529 6.28 -14.91 37.67
C THR A 529 5.51 -15.56 36.50
N GLY A 530 5.00 -14.76 35.55
CA GLY A 530 4.09 -15.19 34.47
C GLY A 530 2.62 -15.19 34.86
N GLU A 531 2.29 -14.85 36.11
CA GLU A 531 0.89 -14.62 36.53
C GLU A 531 0.36 -13.34 35.86
N HIS A 532 -0.84 -13.39 35.30
CA HIS A 532 -1.46 -12.26 34.63
C HIS A 532 -2.98 -12.27 34.80
N ASP A 533 -3.58 -11.11 34.67
CA ASP A 533 -5.03 -10.91 34.60
C ASP A 533 -5.34 -9.67 33.76
N SER A 534 -6.56 -9.54 33.28
CA SER A 534 -6.95 -8.46 32.38
C SER A 534 -8.40 -8.02 32.65
N VAL A 535 -8.57 -6.75 32.97
CA VAL A 535 -9.84 -6.16 33.43
C VAL A 535 -10.39 -5.22 32.36
N PRO A 536 -11.68 -5.33 31.96
CA PRO A 536 -12.30 -4.39 31.02
C PRO A 536 -12.56 -3.03 31.69
N VAL A 537 -12.24 -1.96 30.98
CA VAL A 537 -12.46 -0.57 31.43
C VAL A 537 -13.10 0.23 30.31
N THR A 538 -14.13 1.00 30.65
CA THR A 538 -14.78 1.94 29.73
C THR A 538 -14.42 3.35 30.15
N LEU A 539 -13.75 4.08 29.27
CA LEU A 539 -13.48 5.51 29.40
C LEU A 539 -14.61 6.29 28.73
N PRO A 540 -15.39 7.09 29.43
CA PRO A 540 -16.50 7.85 28.84
C PRO A 540 -15.96 9.01 27.98
N ASP A 541 -16.85 9.68 27.27
CA ASP A 541 -16.57 10.82 26.41
C ASP A 541 -16.62 12.19 27.18
N THR A 542 -16.53 12.13 28.49
CA THR A 542 -16.54 13.32 29.33
C THR A 542 -15.14 13.81 29.64
N ASP A 543 -14.95 15.13 29.65
CA ASP A 543 -13.72 15.78 30.09
C ASP A 543 -13.44 15.44 31.58
N ASP A 544 -12.18 15.22 31.91
CA ASP A 544 -11.62 15.15 33.28
C ASP A 544 -11.78 13.87 34.10
N ALA A 545 -12.38 12.81 33.66
CA ALA A 545 -12.50 11.66 34.55
C ALA A 545 -11.37 10.64 34.32
N ALA A 546 -10.40 10.62 35.22
CA ALA A 546 -9.69 9.36 35.48
C ALA A 546 -10.72 8.32 35.94
N VAL A 547 -10.72 7.17 35.34
CA VAL A 547 -11.66 6.09 35.63
C VAL A 547 -11.00 5.11 36.58
N ALA A 548 -11.62 4.89 37.74
CA ALA A 548 -11.15 3.92 38.73
C ALA A 548 -11.30 2.49 38.23
N VAL A 549 -10.34 1.63 38.58
CA VAL A 549 -10.29 0.20 38.31
C VAL A 549 -10.31 -0.57 39.62
N PRO A 550 -11.49 -0.64 40.30
CA PRO A 550 -11.60 -1.23 41.63
C PRO A 550 -11.24 -2.71 41.70
N GLU A 551 -11.34 -3.44 40.58
CA GLU A 551 -10.99 -4.85 40.47
C GLU A 551 -9.49 -5.14 40.73
N LEU A 552 -8.65 -4.13 40.62
CA LEU A 552 -7.20 -4.23 40.88
C LEU A 552 -6.83 -3.81 42.31
N VAL A 553 -7.74 -3.15 43.04
CA VAL A 553 -7.48 -2.72 44.44
C VAL A 553 -7.26 -3.94 45.35
N GLY A 554 -6.24 -3.86 46.22
CA GLY A 554 -5.82 -4.95 47.10
C GLY A 554 -4.91 -6.00 46.46
N ARG A 555 -4.67 -5.95 45.13
CA ARG A 555 -3.66 -6.81 44.47
C ARG A 555 -2.25 -6.26 44.73
N PRO A 556 -1.24 -7.13 44.75
CA PRO A 556 0.16 -6.67 44.72
C PRO A 556 0.41 -5.74 43.52
N ALA A 557 1.34 -4.80 43.66
CA ALA A 557 1.76 -3.99 42.53
C ALA A 557 2.20 -4.87 41.36
N ALA A 558 1.74 -4.58 40.17
CA ALA A 558 2.15 -5.27 38.96
C ALA A 558 3.62 -4.97 38.62
N ASP A 559 4.30 -5.90 37.99
CA ASP A 559 5.57 -5.63 37.32
C ASP A 559 5.40 -4.84 36.02
N LEU A 560 4.22 -5.02 35.36
CA LEU A 560 3.74 -4.20 34.27
C LEU A 560 2.20 -4.04 34.40
N LEU A 561 1.73 -2.78 34.47
CA LEU A 561 0.31 -2.47 34.38
C LEU A 561 0.03 -1.93 32.97
N LEU A 562 -0.37 -2.84 32.06
CA LEU A 562 -0.52 -2.54 30.64
C LEU A 562 -1.92 -2.00 30.35
N LEU A 563 -2.01 -0.71 30.02
CA LEU A 563 -3.23 -0.14 29.46
C LEU A 563 -3.39 -0.55 27.99
N ASN A 564 -4.64 -0.63 27.52
CA ASN A 564 -4.98 -1.15 26.19
C ASN A 564 -4.46 -2.59 25.93
N ASP A 565 -4.48 -3.40 26.96
CA ASP A 565 -4.20 -4.84 26.87
C ASP A 565 -5.07 -5.48 25.75
N ALA A 566 -4.51 -6.38 24.97
CA ALA A 566 -5.09 -6.95 23.73
C ALA A 566 -5.34 -5.90 22.61
N ASP A 567 -4.80 -4.71 22.70
CA ASP A 567 -4.78 -3.67 21.65
C ASP A 567 -6.14 -3.26 21.07
N LEU A 568 -7.14 -3.01 21.89
CA LEU A 568 -8.50 -2.74 21.44
C LEU A 568 -8.73 -1.34 20.87
N THR A 569 -7.83 -0.36 21.10
CA THR A 569 -8.04 1.05 20.72
C THR A 569 -6.84 1.67 20.02
N PHE A 570 -7.08 2.80 19.35
CA PHE A 570 -6.04 3.66 18.78
C PHE A 570 -5.65 4.75 19.79
N ALA A 571 -4.76 4.40 20.70
CA ALA A 571 -4.23 5.31 21.71
C ALA A 571 -2.81 4.88 22.12
N ARG A 572 -1.97 5.85 22.44
CA ARG A 572 -0.66 5.60 23.04
C ARG A 572 -0.81 5.28 24.51
N VAL A 573 0.08 4.45 25.00
CA VAL A 573 0.18 4.12 26.43
C VAL A 573 1.47 4.72 26.99
N ASP A 574 1.38 5.47 28.07
CA ASP A 574 2.55 6.03 28.75
C ASP A 574 3.09 5.00 29.75
N LEU A 575 4.14 4.29 29.36
CA LEU A 575 4.82 3.28 30.18
C LEU A 575 5.70 3.96 31.23
N ALA A 576 5.64 3.49 32.47
CA ALA A 576 6.47 4.03 33.54
C ALA A 576 7.95 3.66 33.38
N PRO A 577 8.91 4.50 33.77
CA PRO A 577 10.35 4.19 33.65
C PRO A 577 10.78 2.89 34.33
N ALA A 578 10.16 2.54 35.47
CA ALA A 578 10.46 1.30 36.18
C ALA A 578 9.95 0.06 35.42
N GLU A 579 8.84 0.17 34.68
CA GLU A 579 8.33 -0.88 33.83
C GLU A 579 9.24 -1.11 32.63
N LEU A 580 9.75 -0.02 31.99
CA LEU A 580 10.66 -0.08 30.83
C LEU A 580 11.95 -0.86 31.14
N ASP A 581 12.48 -0.76 32.35
CA ASP A 581 13.71 -1.46 32.74
C ASP A 581 13.50 -2.98 32.88
N ARG A 582 12.26 -3.44 33.00
CA ARG A 582 11.88 -4.86 33.20
C ARG A 582 11.27 -5.52 31.97
N LEU A 583 11.01 -4.80 30.90
CA LEU A 583 10.33 -5.32 29.69
C LEU A 583 11.05 -6.54 29.08
N GLY A 584 12.39 -6.60 29.15
CA GLY A 584 13.16 -7.74 28.64
C GLY A 584 12.86 -9.07 29.34
N GLU A 585 12.45 -9.01 30.62
CA GLU A 585 12.06 -10.18 31.40
C GLU A 585 10.56 -10.47 31.24
N LEU A 586 9.73 -9.44 31.08
CA LEU A 586 8.27 -9.55 31.08
C LEU A 586 7.71 -10.00 29.72
N LEU A 587 8.19 -9.42 28.59
CA LEU A 587 7.67 -9.73 27.26
C LEU A 587 7.65 -11.24 26.95
N PRO A 588 8.71 -12.02 27.26
CA PRO A 588 8.66 -13.46 27.04
C PRO A 588 7.59 -14.22 27.86
N THR A 589 7.09 -13.62 28.92
CA THR A 589 6.07 -14.27 29.80
C THR A 589 4.64 -13.89 29.44
N MET A 590 4.44 -12.86 28.60
CA MET A 590 3.12 -12.39 28.20
C MET A 590 2.53 -13.32 27.15
N PRO A 591 1.34 -13.91 27.36
CA PRO A 591 0.81 -14.93 26.44
C PRO A 591 0.25 -14.33 25.15
N ASP A 592 -0.37 -13.15 25.20
CA ASP A 592 -1.07 -12.54 24.07
C ASP A 592 -0.13 -11.70 23.19
N ALA A 593 -0.13 -11.98 21.89
CA ALA A 593 0.72 -11.28 20.93
C ALA A 593 0.33 -9.80 20.75
N ALA A 594 -0.97 -9.49 20.79
CA ALA A 594 -1.43 -8.10 20.68
C ALA A 594 -1.00 -7.27 21.91
N SER A 595 -1.03 -7.85 23.09
CA SER A 595 -0.53 -7.22 24.32
C SER A 595 0.98 -6.95 24.26
N ARG A 596 1.78 -7.93 23.78
CA ARG A 596 3.22 -7.72 23.56
C ARG A 596 3.47 -6.62 22.52
N ALA A 597 2.66 -6.59 21.45
CA ALA A 597 2.76 -5.60 20.41
C ALA A 597 2.43 -4.18 20.91
N VAL A 598 1.48 -4.01 21.84
CA VAL A 598 1.23 -2.73 22.53
C VAL A 598 2.50 -2.24 23.23
N VAL A 599 3.22 -3.14 23.90
CA VAL A 599 4.50 -2.78 24.55
C VAL A 599 5.53 -2.33 23.52
N TRP A 600 5.75 -3.09 22.46
CA TRP A 600 6.69 -2.74 21.39
C TRP A 600 6.38 -1.39 20.74
N THR A 601 5.11 -1.16 20.42
CA THR A 601 4.64 0.05 19.77
C THR A 601 4.89 1.29 20.66
N ASN A 602 4.54 1.19 21.95
CA ASN A 602 4.70 2.34 22.86
C ASN A 602 6.17 2.56 23.28
N ALA A 603 6.98 1.51 23.39
CA ALA A 603 8.42 1.64 23.58
C ALA A 603 9.07 2.39 22.40
N TRP A 604 8.65 2.07 21.14
CA TRP A 604 9.10 2.80 19.96
C TRP A 604 8.66 4.27 19.95
N GLU A 605 7.43 4.56 20.34
CA GLU A 605 6.93 5.93 20.46
C GLU A 605 7.75 6.76 21.48
N LEU A 606 8.22 6.14 22.56
CA LEU A 606 9.13 6.80 23.51
C LEU A 606 10.50 7.10 22.89
N VAL A 607 11.02 6.22 22.01
CA VAL A 607 12.27 6.49 21.26
C VAL A 607 12.07 7.68 20.32
N ARG A 608 10.99 7.70 19.55
CA ARG A 608 10.65 8.80 18.64
C ARG A 608 10.51 10.14 19.36
N ALA A 609 9.91 10.11 20.54
CA ALA A 609 9.76 11.29 21.39
C ALA A 609 11.06 11.73 22.09
N GLY A 610 12.19 11.03 21.91
CA GLY A 610 13.45 11.29 22.62
C GLY A 610 13.38 11.04 24.13
N ARG A 611 12.37 10.31 24.61
CA ARG A 611 12.14 10.00 26.04
C ARG A 611 12.80 8.72 26.48
N TRP A 612 13.13 7.85 25.53
CA TRP A 612 13.85 6.59 25.79
C TRP A 612 14.98 6.41 24.77
N PRO A 613 16.21 6.05 25.20
CA PRO A 613 17.34 5.90 24.28
C PRO A 613 17.11 4.79 23.26
N ALA A 614 17.40 5.04 22.00
CA ALA A 614 17.24 4.07 20.92
C ALA A 614 18.08 2.80 21.13
N GLU A 615 19.25 2.90 21.76
CA GLU A 615 20.07 1.74 22.12
C GLU A 615 19.38 0.81 23.13
N ARG A 616 18.51 1.35 24.01
CA ARG A 616 17.73 0.52 24.95
C ARG A 616 16.64 -0.24 24.23
N PHE A 617 16.03 0.34 23.19
CA PHE A 617 15.08 -0.38 22.34
C PHE A 617 15.74 -1.57 21.63
N VAL A 618 16.95 -1.37 21.08
CA VAL A 618 17.75 -2.44 20.47
C VAL A 618 18.15 -3.51 21.51
N ALA A 619 18.50 -3.10 22.73
CA ALA A 619 18.80 -4.02 23.82
C ALA A 619 17.56 -4.83 24.25
N LEU A 620 16.37 -4.21 24.28
CA LEU A 620 15.10 -4.89 24.53
C LEU A 620 14.82 -5.92 23.45
N ALA A 621 15.02 -5.57 22.17
CA ALA A 621 14.85 -6.51 21.06
C ALA A 621 15.80 -7.72 21.20
N ALA A 622 17.06 -7.49 21.57
CA ALA A 622 18.03 -8.55 21.79
C ALA A 622 17.65 -9.49 22.95
N ALA A 623 16.99 -8.97 23.98
CA ALA A 623 16.53 -9.76 25.14
C ALA A 623 15.24 -10.55 24.88
N ALA A 624 14.26 -9.94 24.18
CA ALA A 624 12.91 -10.50 24.10
C ALA A 624 12.63 -11.28 22.79
N LEU A 625 13.15 -10.85 21.63
CA LEU A 625 12.83 -11.49 20.34
C LEU A 625 13.26 -12.96 20.21
N PRO A 626 14.33 -13.45 20.84
CA PRO A 626 14.64 -14.89 20.79
C PRO A 626 13.53 -15.80 21.34
N ALA A 627 12.66 -15.28 22.21
CA ALA A 627 11.53 -16.00 22.80
C ALA A 627 10.18 -15.61 22.19
N GLU A 628 10.14 -14.71 21.20
CA GLU A 628 8.88 -14.26 20.55
C GLU A 628 8.32 -15.37 19.66
N PRO A 629 7.13 -15.91 19.94
CA PRO A 629 6.53 -16.97 19.15
C PRO A 629 5.81 -16.47 17.89
N SER A 630 5.38 -15.20 17.87
CA SER A 630 4.64 -14.63 16.75
C SER A 630 5.54 -14.44 15.52
N PRO A 631 5.16 -14.90 14.32
CA PRO A 631 5.93 -14.62 13.11
C PRO A 631 5.86 -13.15 12.67
N GLY A 632 4.78 -12.44 13.00
CA GLY A 632 4.52 -11.08 12.55
C GLY A 632 5.25 -9.98 13.33
N VAL A 633 5.61 -10.20 14.60
CA VAL A 633 6.24 -9.19 15.45
C VAL A 633 7.73 -8.95 15.13
N PRO A 634 8.60 -9.98 15.01
CA PRO A 634 10.04 -9.78 14.83
C PRO A 634 10.43 -8.95 13.60
N PRO A 635 9.83 -9.10 12.40
CA PRO A 635 10.22 -8.30 11.23
C PRO A 635 10.06 -6.80 11.45
N SER A 636 8.94 -6.41 12.05
CA SER A 636 8.65 -5.00 12.35
C SER A 636 9.62 -4.45 13.40
N VAL A 637 9.84 -5.17 14.50
CA VAL A 637 10.76 -4.73 15.57
C VAL A 637 12.20 -4.64 15.07
N LEU A 638 12.69 -5.61 14.29
CA LEU A 638 14.04 -5.58 13.71
C LEU A 638 14.23 -4.42 12.74
N ARG A 639 13.22 -4.13 11.90
CA ARG A 639 13.23 -2.95 11.02
C ARG A 639 13.29 -1.64 11.82
N LEU A 640 12.57 -1.53 12.93
CA LEU A 640 12.65 -0.38 13.82
C LEU A 640 14.05 -0.26 14.47
N CYS A 641 14.69 -1.38 14.78
CA CYS A 641 16.09 -1.38 15.26
C CYS A 641 17.08 -0.91 14.19
N GLU A 642 16.91 -1.33 12.93
CA GLU A 642 17.70 -0.83 11.80
C GLU A 642 17.48 0.69 11.62
N GLN A 643 16.23 1.14 11.68
CA GLN A 643 15.87 2.56 11.62
C GLN A 643 16.46 3.33 12.81
N ALA A 644 16.48 2.75 14.01
CA ALA A 644 17.12 3.34 15.18
C ALA A 644 18.60 3.62 14.91
N ALA A 645 19.31 2.65 14.34
CA ALA A 645 20.74 2.78 14.01
C ALA A 645 20.98 3.85 12.92
N ASP A 646 20.23 3.82 11.83
CA ASP A 646 20.46 4.69 10.68
C ASP A 646 19.95 6.12 10.87
N THR A 647 18.89 6.31 11.67
CA THR A 647 18.15 7.59 11.71
C THR A 647 18.20 8.26 13.08
N TYR A 648 17.94 7.52 14.17
CA TYR A 648 17.71 8.11 15.49
C TYR A 648 18.98 8.21 16.35
N LEU A 649 20.02 7.44 16.03
CA LEU A 649 21.31 7.52 16.73
C LEU A 649 22.27 8.48 16.05
N PRO A 650 23.17 9.10 16.83
CA PRO A 650 24.35 9.79 16.26
C PRO A 650 25.17 8.83 15.38
N PRO A 651 25.75 9.32 14.25
CA PRO A 651 26.46 8.47 13.28
C PRO A 651 27.56 7.61 13.90
N GLU A 652 28.26 8.12 14.90
CA GLU A 652 29.37 7.43 15.61
C GLU A 652 28.90 6.22 16.44
N ARG A 653 27.60 6.08 16.71
CA ARG A 653 27.03 4.94 17.45
C ARG A 653 26.41 3.90 16.54
N ARG A 654 26.25 4.20 15.25
CA ARG A 654 25.57 3.39 14.27
C ARG A 654 26.17 1.98 14.14
N ASP A 655 27.46 1.89 13.84
CA ASP A 655 28.11 0.60 13.54
C ASP A 655 28.13 -0.33 14.76
N ALA A 656 28.33 0.22 15.96
CA ALA A 656 28.23 -0.55 17.19
C ALA A 656 26.81 -1.10 17.42
N THR A 657 25.79 -0.37 16.98
CA THR A 657 24.37 -0.80 17.06
C THR A 657 24.07 -1.86 16.01
N LEU A 658 24.52 -1.68 14.76
CA LEU A 658 24.38 -2.69 13.71
C LEU A 658 25.10 -4.00 14.07
N HIS A 659 26.29 -3.93 14.67
CA HIS A 659 26.99 -5.11 15.17
C HIS A 659 26.17 -5.86 16.24
N ARG A 660 25.48 -5.15 17.14
CA ARG A 660 24.55 -5.79 18.11
C ARG A 660 23.38 -6.45 17.41
N LEU A 661 22.82 -5.83 16.36
CA LEU A 661 21.74 -6.42 15.56
C LEU A 661 22.24 -7.66 14.79
N ALA A 662 23.45 -7.63 14.26
CA ALA A 662 24.07 -8.80 13.65
C ALA A 662 24.24 -9.94 14.68
N GLY A 663 24.60 -9.60 15.92
CA GLY A 663 24.65 -10.55 17.04
C GLY A 663 23.30 -11.15 17.37
N LEU A 664 22.23 -10.34 17.44
CA LEU A 664 20.85 -10.82 17.60
C LEU A 664 20.42 -11.69 16.43
N ALA A 665 20.68 -11.28 15.20
CA ALA A 665 20.37 -12.08 14.02
C ALA A 665 21.04 -13.45 14.07
N ARG A 666 22.32 -13.52 14.45
CA ARG A 666 23.02 -14.81 14.66
C ARG A 666 22.34 -15.69 15.71
N ALA A 667 21.84 -15.11 16.80
CA ALA A 667 21.12 -15.87 17.82
C ALA A 667 19.77 -16.43 17.30
N LEU A 668 19.11 -15.71 16.38
CA LEU A 668 17.84 -16.12 15.78
C LEU A 668 18.00 -17.17 14.66
N LEU A 669 19.21 -17.40 14.11
CA LEU A 669 19.43 -18.35 13.01
C LEU A 669 19.10 -19.79 13.37
N SER A 670 19.16 -20.17 14.63
CA SER A 670 18.81 -21.53 15.09
C SER A 670 17.32 -21.71 15.42
N GLY A 671 16.54 -20.62 15.34
CA GLY A 671 15.13 -20.61 15.75
C GLY A 671 14.14 -20.61 14.59
N PRO A 672 12.86 -20.39 14.88
CA PRO A 672 11.81 -20.31 13.86
C PRO A 672 11.98 -19.10 12.91
N HIS A 673 12.66 -18.06 13.34
CA HIS A 673 12.89 -16.83 12.57
C HIS A 673 14.17 -16.83 11.72
N ARG A 674 14.75 -18.02 11.41
CA ARG A 674 16.06 -18.17 10.76
C ARG A 674 16.16 -17.47 9.40
N LEU A 675 15.10 -17.50 8.58
CA LEU A 675 15.09 -16.85 7.25
C LEU A 675 15.14 -15.32 7.39
N LEU A 676 14.31 -14.77 8.27
CA LEU A 676 14.36 -13.35 8.63
C LEU A 676 15.74 -12.96 9.17
N ALA A 677 16.29 -13.78 10.07
CA ALA A 677 17.60 -13.55 10.69
C ALA A 677 18.74 -13.51 9.68
N ALA A 678 18.72 -14.39 8.68
CA ALA A 678 19.70 -14.40 7.59
C ALA A 678 19.68 -13.08 6.80
N SER A 679 18.49 -12.59 6.44
CA SER A 679 18.32 -11.32 5.75
C SER A 679 18.74 -10.11 6.60
N VAL A 680 18.43 -10.12 7.91
CA VAL A 680 18.86 -9.05 8.84
C VAL A 680 20.37 -9.05 9.00
N LEU A 681 21.02 -10.23 9.16
CA LEU A 681 22.47 -10.34 9.23
C LEU A 681 23.14 -9.80 7.95
N ALA A 682 22.57 -10.12 6.78
CA ALA A 682 23.06 -9.59 5.51
C ALA A 682 23.04 -8.04 5.49
N ARG A 683 21.97 -7.41 6.00
CA ARG A 683 21.87 -5.94 6.02
C ARG A 683 22.72 -5.26 7.10
N CYS A 684 22.87 -5.91 8.27
CA CYS A 684 23.49 -5.31 9.46
C CYS A 684 24.98 -5.60 9.64
N ALA A 685 25.58 -6.48 8.83
CA ALA A 685 27.00 -6.84 8.93
C ALA A 685 27.92 -5.62 8.73
N VAL A 686 28.81 -5.34 9.70
CA VAL A 686 29.72 -4.19 9.68
C VAL A 686 31.17 -4.57 9.98
N THR A 687 31.41 -5.65 10.70
CA THR A 687 32.78 -6.09 11.03
C THR A 687 33.38 -6.98 9.93
N ASP A 688 34.71 -7.04 9.84
CA ASP A 688 35.40 -7.88 8.84
C ASP A 688 34.97 -9.36 8.95
N ASP A 689 34.78 -9.88 10.17
CA ASP A 689 34.34 -11.26 10.41
C ASP A 689 32.91 -11.50 9.91
N GLU A 690 32.01 -10.54 10.11
CA GLU A 690 30.62 -10.63 9.61
C GLU A 690 30.57 -10.58 8.09
N LEU A 691 31.33 -9.68 7.47
CA LEU A 691 31.42 -9.55 6.01
C LEU A 691 32.10 -10.77 5.37
N ALA A 692 33.12 -11.32 6.02
CA ALA A 692 33.76 -12.57 5.60
C ALA A 692 32.79 -13.75 5.68
N LEU A 693 31.95 -13.84 6.72
CA LEU A 693 30.89 -14.85 6.85
C LEU A 693 29.87 -14.74 5.70
N LEU A 694 29.38 -13.54 5.39
CA LEU A 694 28.46 -13.34 4.26
C LEU A 694 29.11 -13.74 2.92
N THR A 695 30.39 -13.41 2.74
CA THR A 695 31.15 -13.81 1.56
C THR A 695 31.30 -15.35 1.47
N ALA A 696 31.46 -16.04 2.62
CA ALA A 696 31.48 -17.49 2.67
C ALA A 696 30.11 -18.09 2.30
N TRP A 697 29.00 -17.48 2.76
CA TRP A 697 27.66 -17.92 2.38
C TRP A 697 27.40 -17.87 0.87
N LEU A 698 27.87 -16.81 0.17
CA LEU A 698 27.77 -16.74 -1.30
C LEU A 698 28.49 -17.89 -2.00
N ARG A 699 29.51 -18.50 -1.37
CA ARG A 699 30.22 -19.67 -1.87
C ARG A 699 29.62 -21.00 -1.41
N GLY A 700 28.53 -20.96 -0.63
CA GLY A 700 27.93 -22.15 -0.02
C GLY A 700 28.69 -22.69 1.21
N GLU A 701 29.62 -21.88 1.78
CA GLU A 701 30.44 -22.23 2.92
C GLU A 701 29.83 -21.65 4.20
N GLN A 702 29.89 -22.39 5.33
CA GLN A 702 29.43 -21.96 6.66
C GLN A 702 27.95 -21.52 6.70
N VAL A 703 27.13 -21.99 5.78
CA VAL A 703 25.70 -21.67 5.75
C VAL A 703 25.00 -22.41 6.88
N PRO A 704 24.18 -21.73 7.70
CA PRO A 704 23.41 -22.40 8.76
C PRO A 704 22.40 -23.39 8.21
N ASP A 705 22.14 -24.45 8.95
CA ASP A 705 21.15 -25.45 8.57
C ASP A 705 19.76 -24.82 8.39
N GLY A 706 19.10 -25.12 7.28
CA GLY A 706 17.76 -24.63 6.94
C GLY A 706 17.70 -23.17 6.49
N VAL A 707 18.83 -22.57 6.13
CA VAL A 707 18.92 -21.26 5.46
C VAL A 707 19.36 -21.50 4.02
N PRO A 708 18.45 -21.46 3.03
CA PRO A 708 18.86 -21.52 1.63
C PRO A 708 19.54 -20.19 1.25
N VAL A 709 20.66 -20.28 0.55
CA VAL A 709 21.31 -19.10 -0.08
C VAL A 709 20.75 -18.98 -1.49
N ASP A 710 19.47 -18.68 -1.56
CA ASP A 710 18.70 -18.47 -2.78
C ASP A 710 18.92 -17.06 -3.38
N ALA A 711 18.25 -16.76 -4.49
CA ALA A 711 18.45 -15.50 -5.22
C ALA A 711 18.23 -14.27 -4.33
N GLU A 712 17.17 -14.25 -3.50
CA GLU A 712 16.87 -13.10 -2.66
C GLU A 712 17.94 -12.86 -1.58
N LEU A 713 18.39 -13.92 -0.90
CA LEU A 713 19.46 -13.81 0.09
C LEU A 713 20.80 -13.46 -0.56
N ARG A 714 21.11 -14.01 -1.74
CA ARG A 714 22.31 -13.68 -2.52
C ARG A 714 22.36 -12.19 -2.86
N TRP A 715 21.25 -11.63 -3.37
CA TRP A 715 21.13 -10.21 -3.66
C TRP A 715 21.25 -9.34 -2.42
N ALA A 716 20.64 -9.75 -1.29
CA ALA A 716 20.77 -9.02 -0.03
C ALA A 716 22.24 -8.97 0.46
N ILE A 717 22.95 -10.09 0.40
CA ILE A 717 24.38 -10.17 0.73
C ILE A 717 25.21 -9.31 -0.22
N LEU A 718 24.98 -9.46 -1.53
CA LEU A 718 25.72 -8.70 -2.54
C LEU A 718 25.52 -7.20 -2.38
N ALA A 719 24.29 -6.75 -2.11
CA ALA A 719 24.00 -5.33 -1.85
C ALA A 719 24.80 -4.79 -0.66
N ARG A 720 24.96 -5.59 0.40
CA ARG A 720 25.80 -5.19 1.54
C ARG A 720 27.26 -5.11 1.16
N LEU A 721 27.81 -6.14 0.51
CA LEU A 721 29.21 -6.17 0.08
C LEU A 721 29.55 -5.03 -0.88
N VAL A 722 28.64 -4.72 -1.81
CA VAL A 722 28.76 -3.57 -2.71
C VAL A 722 28.75 -2.26 -1.92
N THR A 723 27.84 -2.10 -0.98
CA THR A 723 27.73 -0.89 -0.15
C THR A 723 29.03 -0.59 0.59
N VAL A 724 29.71 -1.62 1.11
CA VAL A 724 30.98 -1.46 1.84
C VAL A 724 32.23 -1.52 0.93
N GLY A 725 32.05 -1.69 -0.38
CA GLY A 725 33.14 -1.68 -1.36
C GLY A 725 33.93 -3.00 -1.46
N LEU A 726 33.40 -4.12 -0.94
CA LEU A 726 33.98 -5.46 -1.05
C LEU A 726 33.55 -6.20 -2.31
N ALA A 727 32.53 -5.72 -3.00
CA ALA A 727 32.08 -6.20 -4.30
C ALA A 727 31.85 -4.99 -5.23
N GLY A 728 31.88 -5.21 -6.52
CA GLY A 728 31.77 -4.16 -7.53
C GLY A 728 30.86 -4.53 -8.68
N THR A 729 31.01 -3.83 -9.81
CA THR A 729 30.21 -4.04 -11.02
C THR A 729 30.31 -5.47 -11.56
N ALA A 730 31.51 -6.10 -11.48
CA ALA A 730 31.71 -7.44 -12.01
C ALA A 730 30.84 -8.49 -11.27
N GLU A 731 30.77 -8.39 -9.96
CA GLU A 731 29.95 -9.29 -9.13
C GLU A 731 28.44 -9.03 -9.34
N ILE A 732 28.04 -7.77 -9.53
CA ILE A 732 26.64 -7.41 -9.84
C ILE A 732 26.22 -8.04 -11.19
N GLU A 733 27.05 -7.88 -12.23
CA GLU A 733 26.73 -8.42 -13.56
C GLU A 733 26.77 -9.95 -13.58
N ALA A 734 27.66 -10.57 -12.79
CA ALA A 734 27.71 -12.03 -12.66
C ALA A 734 26.45 -12.59 -11.97
N GLU A 735 25.96 -11.92 -10.92
CA GLU A 735 24.74 -12.31 -10.23
C GLU A 735 23.50 -12.08 -11.10
N LEU A 736 23.44 -10.96 -11.84
CA LEU A 736 22.36 -10.69 -12.80
C LEU A 736 22.32 -11.72 -13.93
N ALA A 737 23.47 -12.16 -14.42
CA ALA A 737 23.54 -13.22 -15.42
C ALA A 737 23.03 -14.57 -14.88
N ALA A 738 23.13 -14.80 -13.58
CA ALA A 738 22.60 -16.00 -12.91
C ALA A 738 21.10 -15.88 -12.57
N ASP A 739 20.60 -14.66 -12.28
CA ASP A 739 19.21 -14.35 -11.98
C ASP A 739 18.66 -13.32 -13.01
N HIS A 740 18.57 -13.71 -14.27
CA HIS A 740 18.05 -12.87 -15.36
C HIS A 740 16.51 -12.78 -15.32
N THR A 741 15.99 -12.21 -14.25
CA THR A 741 14.55 -12.01 -14.01
C THR A 741 14.27 -10.54 -13.71
N ALA A 742 13.00 -10.13 -13.77
CA ALA A 742 12.60 -8.76 -13.41
C ALA A 742 13.04 -8.38 -11.98
N ALA A 743 12.94 -9.29 -11.02
CA ALA A 743 13.41 -9.05 -9.65
C ALA A 743 14.94 -8.93 -9.58
N GLY A 744 15.68 -9.75 -10.34
CA GLY A 744 17.14 -9.66 -10.48
C GLY A 744 17.58 -8.32 -11.06
N GLU A 745 16.88 -7.80 -12.09
CA GLU A 745 17.18 -6.47 -12.66
C GLU A 745 16.95 -5.32 -11.66
N VAL A 746 15.86 -5.37 -10.90
CA VAL A 746 15.58 -4.42 -9.82
C VAL A 746 16.66 -4.47 -8.74
N ALA A 747 17.07 -5.67 -8.32
CA ALA A 747 18.13 -5.87 -7.34
C ALA A 747 19.50 -5.39 -7.85
N ALA A 748 19.83 -5.66 -9.11
CA ALA A 748 21.05 -5.16 -9.75
C ALA A 748 21.05 -3.61 -9.82
N THR A 749 19.90 -3.01 -10.13
CA THR A 749 19.73 -1.54 -10.14
C THR A 749 20.00 -0.94 -8.75
N ARG A 750 19.46 -1.56 -7.69
CA ARG A 750 19.76 -1.17 -6.30
C ARG A 750 21.26 -1.28 -5.99
N CYS A 751 21.90 -2.37 -6.36
CA CYS A 751 23.33 -2.58 -6.15
C CYS A 751 24.17 -1.57 -6.92
N ARG A 752 23.86 -1.27 -8.18
CA ARG A 752 24.56 -0.25 -8.98
C ARG A 752 24.45 1.14 -8.36
N ALA A 753 23.28 1.51 -7.82
CA ALA A 753 23.08 2.77 -7.08
C ALA A 753 23.84 2.79 -5.74
N ALA A 754 24.09 1.62 -5.14
CA ALA A 754 24.83 1.46 -3.88
C ALA A 754 26.35 1.39 -4.04
N LEU A 755 26.90 1.45 -5.26
CA LEU A 755 28.36 1.48 -5.46
C LEU A 755 28.99 2.74 -4.83
N PRO A 756 30.11 2.60 -4.06
CA PRO A 756 30.74 3.71 -3.36
C PRO A 756 31.68 4.53 -4.26
N SER A 757 31.17 5.03 -5.37
CA SER A 757 31.94 5.84 -6.31
C SER A 757 31.17 7.07 -6.81
N PRO A 758 31.84 8.21 -7.06
CA PRO A 758 31.21 9.41 -7.62
C PRO A 758 30.52 9.14 -8.97
N ALA A 759 31.10 8.30 -9.82
CA ALA A 759 30.51 7.96 -11.12
C ALA A 759 29.19 7.20 -10.97
N ALA A 760 29.15 6.19 -10.08
CA ALA A 760 27.92 5.44 -9.80
C ALA A 760 26.82 6.34 -9.19
N LYS A 761 27.19 7.20 -8.23
CA LYS A 761 26.22 8.16 -7.67
C LYS A 761 25.69 9.14 -8.72
N GLN A 762 26.53 9.62 -9.65
CA GLN A 762 26.07 10.47 -10.73
C GLN A 762 25.13 9.71 -11.71
N ALA A 763 25.45 8.46 -12.05
CA ALA A 763 24.56 7.64 -12.89
C ALA A 763 23.22 7.37 -12.21
N ALA A 764 23.21 6.97 -10.94
CA ALA A 764 21.98 6.77 -10.15
C ALA A 764 21.15 8.07 -10.03
N TRP A 765 21.82 9.22 -9.91
CA TRP A 765 21.13 10.53 -9.90
C TRP A 765 20.44 10.84 -11.21
N GLN A 766 21.00 10.47 -12.35
CA GLN A 766 20.33 10.65 -13.65
C GLN A 766 19.07 9.78 -13.73
N LEU A 767 19.15 8.53 -13.29
CA LEU A 767 17.96 7.66 -13.20
C LEU A 767 16.90 8.25 -12.25
N LEU A 768 17.33 8.74 -11.08
CA LEU A 768 16.41 9.27 -10.06
C LEU A 768 15.74 10.58 -10.50
N MET A 769 16.39 11.46 -11.27
CA MET A 769 15.90 12.82 -11.53
C MET A 769 15.56 13.11 -12.98
N ALA A 770 16.11 12.39 -13.95
CA ALA A 770 16.01 12.76 -15.35
C ALA A 770 15.44 11.66 -16.26
N ASP A 771 15.50 10.41 -15.87
CA ASP A 771 14.95 9.32 -16.68
C ASP A 771 13.41 9.32 -16.62
N ARG A 772 12.80 9.51 -17.79
CA ARG A 772 11.34 9.53 -17.94
C ARG A 772 10.74 8.15 -18.21
N SER A 773 11.58 7.18 -18.55
CA SER A 773 11.18 5.80 -18.88
C SER A 773 11.33 4.83 -17.71
N ILE A 774 11.96 5.27 -16.61
CA ILE A 774 12.20 4.43 -15.43
C ILE A 774 10.89 3.95 -14.81
N SER A 775 10.76 2.64 -14.58
CA SER A 775 9.59 2.10 -13.91
C SER A 775 9.56 2.44 -12.41
N ASN A 776 8.40 2.30 -11.80
CA ASN A 776 8.22 2.55 -10.37
C ASN A 776 9.17 1.69 -9.50
N ARG A 777 9.40 0.42 -9.89
CA ARG A 777 10.27 -0.52 -9.18
C ARG A 777 11.75 -0.13 -9.27
N HIS A 778 12.20 0.19 -10.47
CA HIS A 778 13.58 0.65 -10.67
C HIS A 778 13.83 2.00 -9.99
N LEU A 779 12.84 2.92 -10.01
CA LEU A 779 12.93 4.20 -9.31
C LEU A 779 13.11 4.02 -7.80
N ALA A 780 12.32 3.12 -7.19
CA ALA A 780 12.46 2.76 -5.78
C ALA A 780 13.84 2.16 -5.48
N ALA A 781 14.29 1.20 -6.30
CA ALA A 781 15.58 0.55 -6.14
C ALA A 781 16.76 1.53 -6.22
N VAL A 782 16.70 2.51 -7.12
CA VAL A 782 17.70 3.60 -7.19
C VAL A 782 17.73 4.40 -5.89
N GLY A 783 16.56 4.81 -5.37
CA GLY A 783 16.48 5.57 -4.11
C GLY A 783 17.04 4.79 -2.92
N GLU A 784 16.69 3.52 -2.79
CA GLU A 784 17.19 2.62 -1.73
C GLU A 784 18.71 2.44 -1.77
N GLY A 785 19.31 2.34 -2.97
CA GLY A 785 20.75 2.20 -3.12
C GLY A 785 21.53 3.51 -2.98
N PHE A 786 20.91 4.66 -3.28
CA PHE A 786 21.60 5.95 -3.36
C PHE A 786 21.93 6.52 -1.99
N TRP A 787 20.95 6.65 -1.10
CA TRP A 787 21.08 7.31 0.21
C TRP A 787 21.55 6.34 1.30
N ARG A 788 22.77 5.80 1.14
CA ARG A 788 23.36 4.92 2.16
C ARG A 788 24.12 5.74 3.20
N PRO A 789 23.94 5.50 4.53
CA PRO A 789 24.68 6.21 5.56
C PRO A 789 26.21 6.10 5.39
N GLU A 790 26.69 4.96 4.91
CA GLU A 790 28.13 4.72 4.60
C GLU A 790 28.64 5.68 3.53
N HIS A 791 27.76 6.20 2.69
CA HIS A 791 28.11 7.07 1.55
C HIS A 791 27.83 8.55 1.82
N ALA A 792 27.60 8.97 3.07
CA ALA A 792 27.24 10.34 3.42
C ALA A 792 28.17 11.39 2.79
N ALA A 793 29.51 11.15 2.79
CA ALA A 793 30.48 12.05 2.17
C ALA A 793 30.34 12.16 0.63
N LEU A 794 29.88 11.09 -0.04
CA LEU A 794 29.65 11.07 -1.49
C LEU A 794 28.33 11.73 -1.87
N THR A 795 27.33 11.65 -1.00
CA THR A 795 25.96 12.10 -1.28
C THR A 795 25.62 13.47 -0.71
N ASP A 796 26.46 14.05 0.17
CA ASP A 796 26.20 15.37 0.78
C ASP A 796 25.93 16.49 -0.24
N GLY A 797 26.67 16.50 -1.35
CA GLY A 797 26.47 17.46 -2.43
C GLY A 797 25.14 17.31 -3.19
N TYR A 798 24.50 16.14 -3.11
CA TYR A 798 23.21 15.89 -3.76
C TYR A 798 22.01 16.31 -2.89
N VAL A 799 22.19 16.50 -1.59
CA VAL A 799 21.10 16.97 -0.72
C VAL A 799 20.47 18.27 -1.22
N PRO A 800 21.21 19.38 -1.42
CA PRO A 800 20.60 20.60 -1.95
C PRO A 800 20.07 20.43 -3.39
N ARG A 801 20.71 19.60 -4.20
CA ARG A 801 20.23 19.31 -5.56
C ARG A 801 18.87 18.64 -5.56
N TYR A 802 18.63 17.70 -4.62
CA TYR A 802 17.34 17.02 -4.46
C TYR A 802 16.19 18.05 -4.32
N PHE A 803 16.31 18.97 -3.37
CA PHE A 803 15.28 19.98 -3.13
C PHE A 803 15.12 21.00 -4.27
N ALA A 804 16.19 21.22 -5.06
CA ALA A 804 16.16 22.10 -6.20
C ALA A 804 15.56 21.44 -7.46
N GLU A 805 15.89 20.17 -7.72
CA GLU A 805 15.56 19.46 -8.97
C GLU A 805 14.20 18.71 -8.88
N LEU A 806 13.84 18.17 -7.70
CA LEU A 806 12.62 17.37 -7.50
C LEU A 806 11.34 18.06 -7.97
N PRO A 807 11.07 19.36 -7.67
CA PRO A 807 9.81 19.99 -8.09
C PRO A 807 9.61 19.98 -9.60
N GLY A 808 10.69 20.11 -10.38
CA GLY A 808 10.63 20.06 -11.84
C GLY A 808 10.17 18.71 -12.40
N THR A 809 10.30 17.63 -11.62
CA THR A 809 9.88 16.29 -12.05
C THR A 809 8.35 16.13 -12.05
N ALA A 810 7.63 16.96 -11.29
CA ALA A 810 6.17 16.95 -11.25
C ALA A 810 5.51 17.36 -12.59
N ALA A 811 6.27 17.97 -13.48
CA ALA A 811 5.78 18.31 -14.82
C ALA A 811 5.60 17.09 -15.74
N TRP A 812 6.20 15.93 -15.40
CA TRP A 812 6.18 14.75 -16.25
C TRP A 812 5.97 13.42 -15.48
N ARG A 813 6.04 13.42 -14.15
CA ARG A 813 5.72 12.27 -13.33
C ARG A 813 4.26 12.27 -12.92
N SER A 814 3.63 11.11 -13.01
CA SER A 814 2.31 10.88 -12.43
C SER A 814 2.32 11.02 -10.90
N PRO A 815 1.17 11.19 -10.24
CA PRO A 815 1.07 11.19 -8.78
C PRO A 815 1.69 9.94 -8.15
N GLY A 816 1.48 8.75 -8.75
CA GLY A 816 2.07 7.49 -8.29
C GLY A 816 3.60 7.49 -8.35
N LEU A 817 4.19 7.95 -9.46
CA LEU A 817 5.65 8.07 -9.55
C LEU A 817 6.23 9.15 -8.63
N LEU A 818 5.49 10.23 -8.35
CA LEU A 818 5.91 11.23 -7.35
C LEU A 818 5.92 10.63 -5.94
N LEU A 819 4.93 9.80 -5.62
CA LEU A 819 4.90 9.05 -4.35
C LEU A 819 6.16 8.21 -4.18
N VAL A 820 6.56 7.44 -5.21
CA VAL A 820 7.78 6.64 -5.20
C VAL A 820 9.04 7.50 -5.12
N ALA A 821 9.11 8.57 -5.92
CA ALA A 821 10.28 9.47 -5.97
C ALA A 821 10.57 10.16 -4.64
N VAL A 822 9.54 10.51 -3.86
CA VAL A 822 9.73 11.06 -2.51
C VAL A 822 9.91 9.93 -1.50
N GLY A 823 9.10 8.88 -1.55
CA GLY A 823 9.16 7.78 -0.58
C GLY A 823 10.54 7.12 -0.47
N PHE A 824 11.20 6.91 -1.60
CA PHE A 824 12.52 6.26 -1.67
C PHE A 824 13.68 7.22 -2.01
N GLY A 825 13.40 8.30 -2.70
CA GLY A 825 14.43 9.25 -3.14
C GLY A 825 14.72 10.38 -2.15
N TYR A 826 13.91 10.60 -1.10
CA TYR A 826 14.17 11.63 -0.10
C TYR A 826 15.45 11.34 0.69
N PRO A 827 16.31 12.35 1.00
CA PRO A 827 17.57 12.17 1.73
C PRO A 827 17.32 11.88 3.23
N SER A 828 16.56 10.83 3.55
CA SER A 828 16.10 10.48 4.90
C SER A 828 17.25 10.10 5.86
N THR A 829 18.38 9.62 5.33
CA THR A 829 19.58 9.30 6.11
C THR A 829 20.49 10.51 6.36
N ALA A 830 20.32 11.60 5.59
CA ALA A 830 21.05 12.84 5.78
C ALA A 830 20.40 13.74 6.86
N VAL A 831 20.26 13.17 8.08
CA VAL A 831 19.62 13.85 9.21
C VAL A 831 20.48 15.01 9.70
N SER A 832 20.13 16.22 9.30
CA SER A 832 20.85 17.45 9.64
C SER A 832 19.94 18.68 9.65
N GLU A 833 20.33 19.72 10.39
CA GLU A 833 19.64 21.02 10.35
C GLU A 833 19.62 21.65 8.94
N ARG A 834 20.63 21.32 8.10
CA ARG A 834 20.68 21.74 6.70
C ARG A 834 19.56 21.08 5.89
N THR A 835 19.36 19.78 6.03
CA THR A 835 18.30 19.05 5.35
C THR A 835 16.94 19.60 5.76
N ALA A 836 16.69 19.81 7.06
CA ALA A 836 15.46 20.37 7.60
C ALA A 836 15.17 21.78 7.08
N ARG A 837 16.20 22.65 6.92
CA ARG A 837 16.02 23.97 6.33
C ARG A 837 15.66 23.88 4.85
N LEU A 838 16.34 23.06 4.06
CA LEU A 838 16.04 22.87 2.65
C LEU A 838 14.61 22.33 2.42
N GLY A 839 14.17 21.42 3.29
CA GLY A 839 12.78 20.94 3.31
C GLY A 839 11.77 22.08 3.56
N ALA A 840 12.04 22.89 4.59
CA ALA A 840 11.20 24.05 4.90
C ALA A 840 11.17 25.08 3.76
N ASP A 841 12.34 25.37 3.13
CA ASP A 841 12.44 26.30 2.01
C ASP A 841 11.63 25.78 0.80
N LEU A 842 11.67 24.47 0.53
CA LEU A 842 10.86 23.87 -0.52
C LEU A 842 9.36 23.98 -0.19
N LEU A 843 8.95 23.71 1.03
CA LEU A 843 7.54 23.76 1.46
C LEU A 843 6.99 25.20 1.50
N ALA A 844 7.85 26.22 1.55
CA ALA A 844 7.43 27.62 1.46
C ALA A 844 6.98 28.03 0.04
N ARG A 845 7.20 27.20 -0.98
CA ARG A 845 6.75 27.45 -2.36
C ARG A 845 5.25 27.17 -2.48
N ASP A 846 4.52 28.00 -3.21
CA ASP A 846 3.07 27.82 -3.44
C ASP A 846 2.74 26.92 -4.65
N ASP A 847 3.73 26.67 -5.54
CA ASP A 847 3.55 25.99 -6.82
C ASP A 847 3.81 24.46 -6.78
N LEU A 848 3.93 23.86 -5.60
CA LEU A 848 4.15 22.42 -5.48
C LEU A 848 2.89 21.63 -5.80
N ALA A 849 3.06 20.55 -6.57
CA ALA A 849 2.01 19.56 -6.77
C ALA A 849 1.51 19.01 -5.42
N PRO A 850 0.20 18.77 -5.22
CA PRO A 850 -0.35 18.34 -3.93
C PRO A 850 0.33 17.09 -3.35
N MET A 851 0.52 16.04 -4.16
CA MET A 851 1.21 14.81 -3.76
C MET A 851 2.65 15.07 -3.30
N LEU A 852 3.39 15.88 -4.07
CA LEU A 852 4.76 16.25 -3.72
C LEU A 852 4.80 17.01 -2.38
N ARG A 853 3.95 18.01 -2.22
CA ARG A 853 3.85 18.79 -0.97
C ARG A 853 3.59 17.87 0.21
N ARG A 854 2.57 17.00 0.10
CA ARG A 854 2.18 16.08 1.17
C ARG A 854 3.35 15.19 1.60
N LYS A 855 4.01 14.55 0.64
CA LYS A 855 5.10 13.60 0.94
C LYS A 855 6.36 14.28 1.47
N VAL A 856 6.67 15.50 1.01
CA VAL A 856 7.79 16.29 1.56
C VAL A 856 7.48 16.75 2.99
N VAL A 857 6.24 17.15 3.31
CA VAL A 857 5.82 17.48 4.70
C VAL A 857 6.04 16.30 5.63
N GLU A 858 5.64 15.09 5.22
CA GLU A 858 5.81 13.87 6.01
C GLU A 858 7.30 13.55 6.23
N ALA A 859 8.11 13.60 5.16
CA ALA A 859 9.53 13.28 5.22
C ALA A 859 10.34 14.33 6.03
N ASP A 860 10.06 15.62 5.85
CA ASP A 860 10.72 16.69 6.62
C ASP A 860 10.38 16.61 8.11
N HIS A 861 9.14 16.27 8.46
CA HIS A 861 8.74 16.03 9.85
C HIS A 861 9.60 14.92 10.50
N GLU A 862 9.84 13.82 9.79
CA GLU A 862 10.66 12.73 10.30
C GLU A 862 12.13 13.14 10.50
N ILE A 863 12.69 13.98 9.64
CA ILE A 863 14.03 14.57 9.87
C ILE A 863 14.08 15.35 11.18
N ARG A 864 13.02 16.14 11.47
CA ARG A 864 12.96 16.94 12.71
C ARG A 864 12.81 16.07 13.95
N ILE A 865 11.98 15.03 13.88
CA ILE A 865 11.84 14.03 14.95
C ILE A 865 13.19 13.35 15.22
N ALA A 866 13.90 12.92 14.17
CA ALA A 866 15.19 12.29 14.29
C ALA A 866 16.27 13.22 14.90
N LEU A 867 16.27 14.50 14.51
CA LEU A 867 17.17 15.52 15.09
C LEU A 867 16.91 15.69 16.59
N ALA A 868 15.64 15.78 16.99
CA ALA A 868 15.26 15.92 18.39
C ALA A 868 15.68 14.67 19.22
N ALA A 869 15.45 13.47 18.68
CA ALA A 869 15.85 12.22 19.32
C ALA A 869 17.38 12.10 19.46
N ARG A 870 18.16 12.46 18.42
CA ARG A 870 19.64 12.52 18.48
C ARG A 870 20.13 13.49 19.52
N ALA A 871 19.52 14.68 19.62
CA ALA A 871 19.88 15.68 20.63
C ALA A 871 19.62 15.16 22.06
N ALA A 872 18.51 14.49 22.28
CA ALA A 872 18.17 13.86 23.56
C ALA A 872 19.14 12.74 23.95
N ALA A 873 19.61 11.94 22.97
CA ALA A 873 20.56 10.85 23.20
C ALA A 873 21.97 11.34 23.64
N VAL A 874 22.34 12.58 23.31
CA VAL A 874 23.62 13.19 23.67
C VAL A 874 23.54 13.94 25.00
N ALA A 875 22.35 14.38 25.41
CA ALA A 875 22.16 15.11 26.67
C ALA A 875 22.51 14.23 27.87
N PRO A 876 23.28 14.72 28.86
CA PRO A 876 23.52 13.97 30.08
C PRO A 876 22.20 13.66 30.76
N VAL A 877 22.02 12.39 31.18
CA VAL A 877 20.85 11.96 31.95
C VAL A 877 20.77 12.84 33.17
N ARG A 878 19.90 13.86 33.14
CA ARG A 878 19.57 14.64 34.34
C ARG A 878 18.79 13.69 35.23
N GLY A 879 19.46 13.24 36.30
CA GLY A 879 18.83 12.45 37.35
C GLY A 879 17.56 13.19 37.85
N ARG A 880 16.43 12.57 37.68
CA ARG A 880 15.18 12.92 38.37
C ARG A 880 14.99 11.98 39.56
#